data_0808982f1a8381ee0638bc828e752d7b
#
_entry.id   0808982f1a8381ee0638bc828e752d7b
#
_cell.length_a   1.000
_cell.length_b   1.000
_cell.length_c   1.000
_cell.angle_alpha   90.00
_cell.angle_beta   90.00
_cell.angle_gamma   90.00
#
_symmetry.space_group_name_H-M   'P 1'
#
loop_
_entity.id
_entity.type
_entity.pdbx_description
1 polymer ?
#
loop_
_entity_poly.entity_id
_entity_poly.type
_entity_poly.pdbx_seq_one_letter_code
_entity_poly.pdbx_strand_id
1 'polypeptide(L)'
;MRYRPSKRLKKTAIGTGVTLLLAGMNLPAALGFAQDRLHEYRISRPEYMAQYGSWDVMDVPDEFRTNAIHAALLRTGKVLLIAGSGNQQKDFDAGTFESILWDPADNTYKKVETPDDLFCAGHAALPDGRLLVAGGTARYEVLGDDVTHAGGAMILKNEDPDREHTFPKGTRLRSPDGLEYLTETDVTLPAAAKKDAEDPDDAATVTAAEARVFVSAAEEGEEYVTDEPAQYAVAGLRGADARNVYGLAEALTLEDQDFQGIKAAYEFDPEAERYVPVEPMDEARWYPTLTALPDGRVLTVSGLDDVGEVVPGVNEIYDPETKTWSDAPDRYFPTYPALFLTQGGKLFYTGANAGYGPADKGREPGLWDLETNTFTEVGGLRDPDQLETAASLLLPPAQDQRFMVLGGGGVGESEKSTARTAVVDLTEEDPAFREGPELPQGTRYLSSVILPDDTVFTSGGSEDYRGRGKSDVLKAQFYDPEADEFRPAAAPTVGRNYHSEALLLPDGRVATFGSDPLFGDRDNTRMGSFEDRVEIYTPPYLQGDRAENRPVLGEGPGHVAPGGTATFATGDAGRITEARLMRPSAVTHTTDVEQRSIRLGVEAGEGEVAFTVPEDPSLVPPGWYMLFATDAEGTPSEASWVRVG
;
A
#
# COMPACT_ATOMS: atom_id res chain seq x y z
N MET A 1 -25.82 -55.42 -56.27
CA MET A 1 -26.23 -54.05 -56.68
C MET A 1 -25.64 -53.06 -55.68
N ARG A 2 -24.70 -52.20 -56.11
CA ARG A 2 -24.18 -51.11 -55.24
C ARG A 2 -25.10 -49.92 -55.44
N TYR A 3 -25.87 -49.56 -54.39
CA TYR A 3 -26.71 -48.40 -54.38
C TYR A 3 -25.88 -47.11 -54.46
N ARG A 4 -26.00 -46.35 -55.56
CA ARG A 4 -25.40 -45.02 -55.68
C ARG A 4 -26.46 -43.95 -55.31
N PRO A 5 -26.30 -43.25 -54.17
CA PRO A 5 -27.26 -42.23 -53.81
C PRO A 5 -27.33 -41.10 -54.84
N SER A 6 -28.54 -40.57 -55.09
CA SER A 6 -28.78 -39.51 -56.07
C SER A 6 -28.05 -38.22 -55.70
N LYS A 7 -27.75 -37.35 -56.68
CA LYS A 7 -27.07 -36.06 -56.49
C LYS A 7 -27.83 -35.17 -55.49
N ARG A 8 -29.17 -35.28 -55.40
CA ARG A 8 -30.02 -34.56 -54.43
C ARG A 8 -29.78 -35.08 -52.99
N LEU A 9 -29.74 -36.39 -52.79
CA LEU A 9 -29.51 -36.99 -51.48
C LEU A 9 -28.11 -36.64 -50.94
N LYS A 10 -27.11 -36.58 -51.82
CA LYS A 10 -25.75 -36.13 -51.44
C LYS A 10 -25.70 -34.66 -51.03
N LYS A 11 -26.42 -33.78 -51.76
CA LYS A 11 -26.48 -32.36 -51.41
C LYS A 11 -27.22 -32.12 -50.10
N THR A 12 -28.33 -32.85 -49.86
CA THR A 12 -29.07 -32.77 -48.58
C THR A 12 -28.22 -33.29 -47.43
N ALA A 13 -27.54 -34.43 -47.58
CA ALA A 13 -26.66 -34.99 -46.54
C ALA A 13 -25.45 -34.08 -46.22
N ILE A 14 -24.85 -33.44 -47.24
CA ILE A 14 -23.77 -32.44 -47.05
C ILE A 14 -24.33 -31.19 -46.37
N GLY A 15 -25.50 -30.68 -46.83
CA GLY A 15 -26.13 -29.51 -46.21
C GLY A 15 -26.46 -29.77 -44.73
N THR A 16 -27.06 -30.90 -44.40
CA THR A 16 -27.40 -31.29 -43.02
C THR A 16 -26.10 -31.46 -42.19
N GLY A 17 -25.05 -32.10 -42.74
CA GLY A 17 -23.77 -32.25 -42.07
C GLY A 17 -23.10 -30.92 -41.78
N VAL A 18 -23.10 -29.97 -42.73
CA VAL A 18 -22.55 -28.61 -42.53
C VAL A 18 -23.38 -27.83 -41.49
N THR A 19 -24.69 -27.93 -41.53
CA THR A 19 -25.57 -27.27 -40.54
C THR A 19 -25.35 -27.83 -39.13
N LEU A 20 -25.21 -29.15 -38.98
CA LEU A 20 -24.91 -29.79 -37.71
C LEU A 20 -23.48 -29.43 -37.19
N LEU A 21 -22.53 -29.29 -38.09
CA LEU A 21 -21.16 -28.88 -37.74
C LEU A 21 -21.13 -27.42 -37.30
N LEU A 22 -21.79 -26.54 -38.01
CA LEU A 22 -21.94 -25.13 -37.63
C LEU A 22 -22.73 -24.94 -36.34
N ALA A 23 -23.78 -25.73 -36.12
CA ALA A 23 -24.52 -25.75 -34.86
C ALA A 23 -23.64 -26.26 -33.72
N GLY A 24 -22.87 -27.33 -33.96
CA GLY A 24 -21.95 -27.88 -32.96
C GLY A 24 -20.77 -26.92 -32.61
N MET A 25 -20.28 -26.18 -33.57
CA MET A 25 -19.23 -25.17 -33.34
C MET A 25 -19.73 -23.91 -32.64
N ASN A 26 -21.01 -23.56 -32.78
CA ASN A 26 -21.60 -22.39 -32.11
C ASN A 26 -22.31 -22.75 -30.77
N LEU A 27 -22.52 -24.03 -30.49
CA LEU A 27 -23.20 -24.47 -29.26
C LEU A 27 -22.48 -24.04 -27.99
N PRO A 28 -21.13 -24.16 -27.86
CA PRO A 28 -20.41 -23.67 -26.68
C PRO A 28 -20.55 -22.16 -26.49
N ALA A 29 -20.45 -21.37 -27.56
CA ALA A 29 -20.62 -19.92 -27.49
C ALA A 29 -22.07 -19.52 -27.12
N ALA A 30 -23.07 -20.24 -27.66
CA ALA A 30 -24.46 -20.01 -27.32
C ALA A 30 -24.81 -20.43 -25.89
N LEU A 31 -24.17 -21.51 -25.38
CA LEU A 31 -24.30 -21.93 -23.99
C LEU A 31 -23.61 -20.94 -23.06
N GLY A 32 -22.40 -20.48 -23.39
CA GLY A 32 -21.70 -19.42 -22.64
C GLY A 32 -22.56 -18.16 -22.54
N PHE A 33 -23.02 -17.65 -23.66
CA PHE A 33 -23.92 -16.49 -23.68
C PHE A 33 -25.19 -16.67 -22.85
N ALA A 34 -25.80 -17.87 -22.91
CA ALA A 34 -26.99 -18.17 -22.10
C ALA A 34 -26.64 -18.23 -20.59
N GLN A 35 -25.47 -18.76 -20.24
CA GLN A 35 -24.99 -18.80 -18.85
C GLN A 35 -24.70 -17.39 -18.33
N ASP A 36 -24.04 -16.56 -19.13
CA ASP A 36 -23.75 -15.16 -18.78
C ASP A 36 -25.04 -14.38 -18.55
N ARG A 37 -26.04 -14.52 -19.44
CA ARG A 37 -27.36 -13.89 -19.30
C ARG A 37 -28.14 -14.38 -18.08
N LEU A 38 -28.05 -15.66 -17.76
CA LEU A 38 -28.65 -16.20 -16.54
C LEU A 38 -27.94 -15.70 -15.30
N HIS A 39 -26.62 -15.56 -15.36
CA HIS A 39 -25.83 -15.00 -14.28
C HIS A 39 -26.19 -13.52 -14.05
N GLU A 40 -26.15 -12.68 -15.10
CA GLU A 40 -26.58 -11.27 -15.06
C GLU A 40 -27.99 -11.13 -14.48
N TYR A 41 -28.95 -11.94 -14.96
CA TYR A 41 -30.31 -11.94 -14.44
C TYR A 41 -30.37 -12.30 -12.96
N ARG A 42 -29.56 -13.26 -12.51
CA ARG A 42 -29.53 -13.70 -11.11
C ARG A 42 -28.96 -12.61 -10.19
N ILE A 43 -27.81 -12.02 -10.54
CA ILE A 43 -27.14 -11.01 -9.72
C ILE A 43 -27.89 -9.66 -9.71
N SER A 44 -28.71 -9.37 -10.72
CA SER A 44 -29.55 -8.16 -10.77
C SER A 44 -30.88 -8.28 -10.02
N ARG A 45 -31.16 -9.43 -9.38
CA ARG A 45 -32.41 -9.58 -8.61
C ARG A 45 -32.30 -8.86 -7.27
N PRO A 46 -33.36 -8.15 -6.84
CA PRO A 46 -33.37 -7.45 -5.56
C PRO A 46 -33.02 -8.33 -4.37
N GLU A 47 -33.50 -9.59 -4.37
CA GLU A 47 -33.22 -10.55 -3.29
C GLU A 47 -31.75 -10.97 -3.24
N TYR A 48 -31.08 -11.05 -4.42
CA TYR A 48 -29.64 -11.31 -4.48
C TYR A 48 -28.85 -10.12 -3.97
N MET A 49 -29.16 -8.92 -4.46
CA MET A 49 -28.48 -7.68 -4.05
C MET A 49 -28.67 -7.39 -2.56
N ALA A 50 -29.86 -7.63 -2.01
CA ALA A 50 -30.13 -7.47 -0.58
C ALA A 50 -29.35 -8.44 0.31
N GLN A 51 -28.89 -9.57 -0.23
CA GLN A 51 -28.10 -10.56 0.51
C GLN A 51 -26.59 -10.43 0.30
N TYR A 52 -26.16 -10.11 -0.92
CA TYR A 52 -24.75 -10.18 -1.33
C TYR A 52 -24.16 -8.83 -1.77
N GLY A 53 -24.98 -7.78 -1.89
CA GLY A 53 -24.57 -6.50 -2.49
C GLY A 53 -24.53 -6.58 -4.03
N SER A 54 -24.00 -5.53 -4.63
CA SER A 54 -23.84 -5.42 -6.09
C SER A 54 -22.58 -4.67 -6.49
N TRP A 55 -22.09 -4.93 -7.69
CA TRP A 55 -20.95 -4.24 -8.29
C TRP A 55 -21.38 -3.43 -9.50
N ASP A 56 -20.80 -2.24 -9.63
CA ASP A 56 -20.96 -1.37 -10.78
C ASP A 56 -19.56 -0.94 -11.26
N VAL A 57 -19.30 -1.11 -12.55
CA VAL A 57 -18.09 -0.60 -13.21
C VAL A 57 -18.33 0.85 -13.62
N MET A 58 -17.48 1.76 -13.15
CA MET A 58 -17.61 3.18 -13.44
C MET A 58 -17.10 3.52 -14.84
N ASP A 59 -17.74 4.48 -15.48
CA ASP A 59 -17.25 5.06 -16.73
C ASP A 59 -16.16 6.09 -16.42
N VAL A 60 -14.90 5.69 -16.62
CA VAL A 60 -13.73 6.56 -16.47
C VAL A 60 -13.32 7.06 -17.84
N PRO A 61 -13.34 8.40 -18.10
CA PRO A 61 -12.89 8.95 -19.37
C PRO A 61 -11.41 8.59 -19.65
N ASP A 62 -11.08 8.30 -20.91
CA ASP A 62 -9.76 7.79 -21.30
C ASP A 62 -8.60 8.66 -20.83
N GLU A 63 -8.77 10.00 -20.80
CA GLU A 63 -7.74 10.93 -20.34
C GLU A 63 -7.46 10.90 -18.82
N PHE A 64 -8.33 10.24 -18.03
CA PHE A 64 -8.19 10.12 -16.57
C PHE A 64 -7.92 8.67 -16.14
N ARG A 65 -7.76 7.75 -17.08
CA ARG A 65 -7.36 6.39 -16.78
C ARG A 65 -5.90 6.36 -16.38
N THR A 66 -5.63 5.80 -15.21
CA THR A 66 -4.28 5.69 -14.66
C THR A 66 -4.15 4.41 -13.86
N ASN A 67 -2.93 3.90 -13.77
CA ASN A 67 -2.62 2.82 -12.84
C ASN A 67 -2.59 3.39 -11.41
N ALA A 68 -3.68 3.18 -10.67
CA ALA A 68 -3.77 3.65 -9.28
C ALA A 68 -2.88 2.79 -8.39
N ILE A 69 -1.69 3.29 -8.05
CA ILE A 69 -0.75 2.63 -7.13
C ILE A 69 -1.10 2.94 -5.68
N HIS A 70 -1.67 4.13 -5.44
CA HIS A 70 -2.14 4.58 -4.14
C HIS A 70 -3.52 5.20 -4.28
N ALA A 71 -4.37 5.00 -3.28
CA ALA A 71 -5.67 5.65 -3.17
C ALA A 71 -5.86 6.21 -1.77
N ALA A 72 -6.14 7.51 -1.64
CA ALA A 72 -6.38 8.16 -0.37
C ALA A 72 -7.71 8.94 -0.39
N LEU A 73 -8.60 8.65 0.56
CA LEU A 73 -9.82 9.41 0.76
C LEU A 73 -9.50 10.70 1.53
N LEU A 74 -9.78 11.83 0.91
CA LEU A 74 -9.56 13.15 1.47
C LEU A 74 -10.78 13.63 2.27
N ARG A 75 -10.56 14.55 3.23
CA ARG A 75 -11.65 15.17 4.03
C ARG A 75 -12.71 15.92 3.21
N THR A 76 -12.44 16.20 1.95
CA THR A 76 -13.38 16.78 0.98
C THR A 76 -14.36 15.73 0.40
N GLY A 77 -14.17 14.45 0.71
CA GLY A 77 -14.91 13.33 0.12
C GLY A 77 -14.36 12.87 -1.21
N LYS A 78 -13.36 13.55 -1.77
CA LYS A 78 -12.67 13.16 -3.01
C LYS A 78 -11.60 12.11 -2.72
N VAL A 79 -11.27 11.30 -3.73
CA VAL A 79 -10.21 10.31 -3.69
C VAL A 79 -9.03 10.80 -4.53
N LEU A 80 -7.86 10.86 -3.92
CA LEU A 80 -6.59 11.09 -4.61
C LEU A 80 -6.00 9.75 -5.02
N LEU A 81 -5.87 9.54 -6.33
CA LEU A 81 -5.17 8.41 -6.93
C LEU A 81 -3.77 8.89 -7.33
N ILE A 82 -2.73 8.24 -6.80
CA ILE A 82 -1.34 8.59 -7.09
C ILE A 82 -0.73 7.43 -7.87
N ALA A 83 -0.30 7.70 -9.09
CA ALA A 83 0.37 6.72 -9.95
C ALA A 83 1.88 6.99 -10.05
N GLY A 84 2.31 8.25 -9.98
CA GLY A 84 3.66 8.60 -10.40
C GLY A 84 3.88 8.21 -11.85
N SER A 85 4.94 7.48 -12.14
CA SER A 85 5.19 6.85 -13.46
C SER A 85 4.33 5.60 -13.71
N GLY A 86 3.53 5.15 -12.71
CA GLY A 86 2.57 4.06 -12.85
C GLY A 86 3.20 2.70 -13.15
N ASN A 87 4.41 2.42 -12.69
CA ASN A 87 5.20 1.24 -13.00
C ASN A 87 5.54 1.12 -14.51
N GLN A 88 5.78 2.26 -15.15
CA GLN A 88 6.16 2.34 -16.57
C GLN A 88 7.48 3.12 -16.71
N GLN A 89 8.58 2.42 -16.93
CA GLN A 89 9.89 3.05 -17.12
C GLN A 89 9.88 4.12 -18.23
N LYS A 90 9.11 3.90 -19.29
CA LYS A 90 8.94 4.89 -20.37
C LYS A 90 8.41 6.24 -19.88
N ASP A 91 7.46 6.22 -18.95
CA ASP A 91 6.86 7.44 -18.41
C ASP A 91 7.80 8.08 -17.38
N PHE A 92 8.54 7.27 -16.62
CA PHE A 92 9.64 7.71 -15.78
C PHE A 92 10.72 8.44 -16.59
N ASP A 93 11.22 7.83 -17.66
CA ASP A 93 12.26 8.42 -18.54
C ASP A 93 11.78 9.71 -19.23
N ALA A 94 10.48 9.81 -19.49
CA ALA A 94 9.85 11.00 -20.06
C ALA A 94 9.55 12.11 -19.01
N GLY A 95 9.72 11.81 -17.71
CA GLY A 95 9.33 12.73 -16.62
C GLY A 95 7.82 12.95 -16.57
N THR A 96 7.03 11.96 -16.96
CA THR A 96 5.57 12.03 -16.97
C THR A 96 5.03 11.33 -15.73
N PHE A 97 4.59 12.10 -14.74
CA PHE A 97 4.07 11.60 -13.48
C PHE A 97 2.61 12.02 -13.31
N GLU A 98 1.76 11.07 -12.90
CA GLU A 98 0.33 11.29 -12.81
C GLU A 98 -0.21 11.16 -11.39
N SER A 99 -1.11 12.08 -11.05
CA SER A 99 -2.07 11.95 -9.95
C SER A 99 -3.44 12.42 -10.44
N ILE A 100 -4.48 11.68 -10.06
CA ILE A 100 -5.86 11.97 -10.42
C ILE A 100 -6.66 12.22 -9.16
N LEU A 101 -7.41 13.31 -9.13
CA LEU A 101 -8.41 13.57 -8.12
C LEU A 101 -9.78 13.17 -8.67
N TRP A 102 -10.44 12.22 -8.03
CA TRP A 102 -11.77 11.73 -8.37
C TRP A 102 -12.78 12.15 -7.31
N ASP A 103 -13.91 12.72 -7.75
CA ASP A 103 -15.05 13.01 -6.89
C ASP A 103 -16.12 11.93 -7.09
N PRO A 104 -16.33 11.04 -6.10
CA PRO A 104 -17.31 9.96 -6.21
C PRO A 104 -18.76 10.44 -6.15
N ALA A 105 -19.04 11.68 -5.72
CA ALA A 105 -20.38 12.21 -5.60
C ALA A 105 -21.02 12.52 -6.96
N ASP A 106 -20.23 12.99 -7.92
CA ASP A 106 -20.68 13.33 -9.27
C ASP A 106 -19.89 12.65 -10.39
N ASN A 107 -18.96 11.75 -10.03
CA ASN A 107 -18.06 11.02 -10.93
C ASN A 107 -17.21 11.95 -11.80
N THR A 108 -16.72 13.06 -11.25
CA THR A 108 -15.81 13.98 -11.94
C THR A 108 -14.36 13.70 -11.62
N TYR A 109 -13.48 13.99 -12.57
CA TYR A 109 -12.05 13.72 -12.49
C TYR A 109 -11.25 14.98 -12.81
N LYS A 110 -10.09 15.11 -12.16
CA LYS A 110 -9.14 16.20 -12.41
C LYS A 110 -7.71 15.68 -12.33
N LYS A 111 -6.86 16.02 -13.31
CA LYS A 111 -5.42 15.82 -13.22
C LYS A 111 -4.81 16.81 -12.23
N VAL A 112 -3.90 16.30 -11.41
CA VAL A 112 -3.12 17.08 -10.46
C VAL A 112 -1.67 17.10 -10.91
N GLU A 113 -1.02 18.26 -10.87
CA GLU A 113 0.42 18.36 -11.13
C GLU A 113 1.19 17.56 -10.09
N THR A 114 1.96 16.56 -10.54
CA THR A 114 2.72 15.65 -9.70
C THR A 114 4.21 16.07 -9.76
N PRO A 115 4.79 16.51 -8.63
CA PRO A 115 6.09 17.20 -8.64
C PRO A 115 7.30 16.30 -8.88
N ASP A 116 7.20 15.03 -8.47
CA ASP A 116 8.23 14.00 -8.59
C ASP A 116 7.60 12.65 -8.94
N ASP A 117 8.42 11.63 -9.20
CA ASP A 117 7.88 10.29 -9.34
C ASP A 117 7.49 9.69 -7.97
N LEU A 118 6.23 9.91 -7.59
CA LEU A 118 5.65 9.39 -6.37
C LEU A 118 5.22 7.92 -6.49
N PHE A 119 5.64 7.23 -7.54
CA PHE A 119 5.46 5.78 -7.68
C PHE A 119 6.08 5.07 -6.47
N CYS A 120 5.24 4.32 -5.77
CA CYS A 120 5.62 3.58 -4.56
C CYS A 120 6.16 4.46 -3.40
N ALA A 121 5.65 5.69 -3.25
CA ALA A 121 5.82 6.50 -2.06
C ALA A 121 5.07 5.91 -0.85
N GLY A 122 5.25 6.48 0.33
CA GLY A 122 4.38 6.29 1.49
C GLY A 122 3.44 7.48 1.68
N HIS A 123 2.34 7.29 2.41
CA HIS A 123 1.41 8.37 2.72
C HIS A 123 0.72 8.18 4.07
N ALA A 124 0.32 9.29 4.69
CA ALA A 124 -0.46 9.31 5.93
C ALA A 124 -1.33 10.57 6.03
N ALA A 125 -2.52 10.44 6.61
CA ALA A 125 -3.40 11.58 6.85
C ALA A 125 -2.92 12.44 8.03
N LEU A 126 -2.80 13.76 7.82
CA LEU A 126 -2.37 14.72 8.82
C LEU A 126 -3.55 15.28 9.64
N PRO A 127 -3.29 15.82 10.87
CA PRO A 127 -4.33 16.35 11.74
C PRO A 127 -5.18 17.48 11.13
N ASP A 128 -4.62 18.27 10.22
CA ASP A 128 -5.31 19.35 9.53
C ASP A 128 -6.12 18.90 8.30
N GLY A 129 -6.01 17.62 7.93
CA GLY A 129 -6.69 17.00 6.80
C GLY A 129 -5.94 17.06 5.49
N ARG A 130 -4.66 17.48 5.48
CA ARG A 130 -3.73 17.23 4.38
C ARG A 130 -3.28 15.78 4.38
N LEU A 131 -2.69 15.35 3.28
CA LEU A 131 -2.06 14.04 3.16
C LEU A 131 -0.55 14.24 3.03
N LEU A 132 0.24 13.69 3.95
CA LEU A 132 1.69 13.58 3.77
C LEU A 132 1.96 12.49 2.74
N VAL A 133 2.82 12.78 1.76
CA VAL A 133 3.33 11.83 0.77
C VAL A 133 4.86 11.95 0.78
N ALA A 134 5.57 10.86 1.06
CA ALA A 134 7.02 10.91 1.22
C ALA A 134 7.69 9.69 0.55
N GLY A 135 8.84 9.93 -0.07
CA GLY A 135 9.53 8.93 -0.89
C GLY A 135 8.97 8.84 -2.31
N GLY A 136 9.35 7.80 -3.02
CA GLY A 136 9.04 7.57 -4.43
C GLY A 136 10.28 7.09 -5.18
N THR A 137 10.28 7.15 -6.52
CA THR A 137 11.27 6.51 -7.40
C THR A 137 12.34 7.49 -7.89
N ALA A 138 13.61 7.20 -7.59
CA ALA A 138 14.78 7.88 -8.18
C ALA A 138 15.34 7.14 -9.40
N ARG A 139 15.19 5.81 -9.44
CA ARG A 139 15.66 4.95 -10.51
C ARG A 139 14.77 3.72 -10.58
N TYR A 140 14.49 3.27 -11.81
CA TYR A 140 13.84 1.99 -12.08
C TYR A 140 14.80 0.81 -11.90
N GLU A 141 14.24 -0.36 -11.58
CA GLU A 141 14.97 -1.62 -11.57
C GLU A 141 15.51 -1.94 -12.96
N VAL A 142 16.65 -2.65 -12.99
CA VAL A 142 17.21 -3.23 -14.21
C VAL A 142 17.43 -4.72 -13.93
N LEU A 143 16.74 -5.58 -14.67
CA LEU A 143 16.86 -7.03 -14.50
C LEU A 143 18.21 -7.53 -15.01
N GLY A 144 18.77 -8.56 -14.39
CA GLY A 144 20.12 -9.04 -14.66
C GLY A 144 20.43 -9.34 -16.13
N ASP A 145 19.43 -9.85 -16.89
CA ASP A 145 19.59 -10.09 -18.34
C ASP A 145 19.83 -8.80 -19.14
N ASP A 146 19.43 -7.64 -18.60
CA ASP A 146 19.58 -6.31 -19.23
C ASP A 146 20.70 -5.47 -18.57
N VAL A 147 21.32 -5.94 -17.48
CA VAL A 147 22.45 -5.27 -16.83
C VAL A 147 23.73 -5.51 -17.63
N THR A 148 24.22 -4.47 -18.30
CA THR A 148 25.45 -4.53 -19.12
C THR A 148 26.68 -3.99 -18.40
N HIS A 149 26.51 -3.18 -17.36
CA HIS A 149 27.57 -2.57 -16.57
C HIS A 149 27.52 -3.09 -15.13
N ALA A 150 28.58 -3.69 -14.66
CA ALA A 150 28.67 -4.13 -13.27
C ALA A 150 28.46 -2.94 -12.32
N GLY A 151 27.57 -3.07 -11.35
CA GLY A 151 27.20 -1.98 -10.44
C GLY A 151 26.87 -2.48 -9.05
N GLY A 152 26.68 -1.52 -8.14
CA GLY A 152 26.31 -1.79 -6.77
C GLY A 152 26.58 -0.60 -5.83
N ALA A 153 26.27 -0.80 -4.57
CA ALA A 153 26.51 0.21 -3.51
C ALA A 153 28.00 0.33 -3.19
N MET A 154 28.44 1.58 -3.04
CA MET A 154 29.80 1.90 -2.59
C MET A 154 29.70 2.92 -1.45
N ILE A 155 30.44 2.69 -0.37
CA ILE A 155 30.59 3.63 0.73
C ILE A 155 31.80 4.52 0.46
N LEU A 156 31.55 5.80 0.20
CA LEU A 156 32.62 6.80 0.15
C LEU A 156 32.93 7.26 1.57
N LYS A 157 34.23 7.34 1.90
CA LYS A 157 34.72 7.74 3.23
C LYS A 157 35.57 8.99 3.12
N ASN A 158 35.41 9.87 4.10
CA ASN A 158 36.25 11.04 4.28
C ASN A 158 36.84 11.02 5.72
N GLU A 159 38.14 10.84 5.84
CA GLU A 159 38.90 10.87 7.12
C GLU A 159 39.46 12.24 7.42
N ASP A 160 39.24 13.26 6.57
CA ASP A 160 39.71 14.61 6.79
C ASP A 160 38.75 15.39 7.71
N PRO A 161 39.12 15.76 8.92
CA PRO A 161 38.24 16.48 9.83
C PRO A 161 38.09 17.99 9.50
N ASP A 162 38.90 18.51 8.58
CA ASP A 162 38.96 19.93 8.29
C ASP A 162 38.31 20.26 6.93
N ARG A 163 37.89 19.24 6.15
CA ARG A 163 37.43 19.45 4.77
C ARG A 163 36.29 18.56 4.35
N GLU A 164 35.25 19.20 3.83
CA GLU A 164 34.14 18.57 3.09
C GLU A 164 34.52 18.35 1.61
N HIS A 165 33.98 17.32 1.00
CA HIS A 165 34.12 17.03 -0.42
C HIS A 165 32.76 16.80 -1.09
N THR A 166 32.55 17.42 -2.25
CA THR A 166 31.38 17.17 -3.10
C THR A 166 31.83 16.61 -4.44
N PHE A 167 31.23 15.52 -4.85
CA PHE A 167 31.52 14.81 -6.09
C PHE A 167 30.26 14.80 -6.96
N PRO A 168 30.32 15.34 -8.19
CA PRO A 168 29.17 15.27 -9.09
C PRO A 168 28.98 13.86 -9.63
N LYS A 169 27.76 13.53 -10.09
CA LYS A 169 27.44 12.35 -10.89
C LYS A 169 28.50 12.16 -11.99
N GLY A 170 28.92 10.92 -12.21
CA GLY A 170 29.98 10.57 -13.16
C GLY A 170 31.40 10.76 -12.59
N THR A 171 31.55 11.01 -11.28
CA THR A 171 32.87 11.01 -10.64
C THR A 171 33.48 9.61 -10.76
N ARG A 172 34.74 9.55 -11.22
CA ARG A 172 35.45 8.29 -11.47
C ARG A 172 36.09 7.76 -10.19
N LEU A 173 35.85 6.50 -9.94
CA LEU A 173 36.45 5.71 -8.90
C LEU A 173 37.28 4.59 -9.55
N ARG A 174 38.48 4.38 -9.09
CA ARG A 174 39.41 3.40 -9.69
C ARG A 174 39.72 2.27 -8.70
N SER A 175 39.52 1.02 -9.16
CA SER A 175 39.87 -0.17 -8.43
C SER A 175 41.39 -0.33 -8.30
N PRO A 176 41.88 -1.23 -7.42
CA PRO A 176 43.33 -1.56 -7.35
C PRO A 176 43.91 -2.05 -8.65
N ASP A 177 43.13 -2.73 -9.48
CA ASP A 177 43.52 -3.26 -10.79
C ASP A 177 43.40 -2.23 -11.92
N GLY A 178 42.92 -1.02 -11.62
CA GLY A 178 42.85 0.12 -12.53
C GLY A 178 41.56 0.23 -13.32
N LEU A 179 40.56 -0.60 -13.06
CA LEU A 179 39.21 -0.49 -13.64
C LEU A 179 38.50 0.75 -13.09
N GLU A 180 37.67 1.38 -13.90
CA GLU A 180 36.99 2.61 -13.53
C GLU A 180 35.47 2.38 -13.38
N TYR A 181 34.91 2.99 -12.33
CA TYR A 181 33.48 3.03 -12.03
C TYR A 181 33.03 4.48 -11.88
N LEU A 182 31.78 4.77 -12.16
CA LEU A 182 31.20 6.11 -12.15
C LEU A 182 30.10 6.21 -11.10
N THR A 183 30.08 7.28 -10.32
CA THR A 183 28.94 7.57 -9.44
C THR A 183 27.69 7.89 -10.25
N GLU A 184 26.55 7.34 -9.88
CA GLU A 184 25.27 7.55 -10.57
C GLU A 184 24.53 8.81 -10.08
N THR A 185 24.94 9.36 -8.94
CA THR A 185 24.37 10.58 -8.35
C THR A 185 25.47 11.54 -7.88
N ASP A 186 25.10 12.79 -7.58
CA ASP A 186 25.95 13.71 -6.83
C ASP A 186 26.07 13.20 -5.39
N VAL A 187 27.25 13.32 -4.79
CA VAL A 187 27.47 12.91 -3.40
C VAL A 187 28.29 13.95 -2.66
N THR A 188 27.85 14.32 -1.45
CA THR A 188 28.59 15.20 -0.55
C THR A 188 29.05 14.40 0.68
N LEU A 189 30.35 14.43 0.93
CA LEU A 189 31.00 13.86 2.09
C LEU A 189 31.35 14.98 3.07
N PRO A 190 30.69 15.09 4.22
CA PRO A 190 31.08 16.04 5.26
C PRO A 190 32.52 15.85 5.71
N ALA A 191 33.07 16.81 6.43
CA ALA A 191 34.32 16.63 7.15
C ALA A 191 34.16 15.53 8.25
N ALA A 192 35.21 14.75 8.48
CA ALA A 192 35.19 13.73 9.49
C ALA A 192 34.94 14.30 10.90
N ALA A 193 34.21 13.57 11.72
CA ALA A 193 33.93 13.98 13.09
C ALA A 193 35.18 13.84 13.96
N LYS A 194 35.56 14.94 14.65
CA LYS A 194 36.69 14.95 15.56
C LYS A 194 36.18 14.99 16.99
N LYS A 195 36.54 13.99 17.77
CA LYS A 195 36.29 13.95 19.21
C LYS A 195 37.59 14.25 19.94
N ASP A 196 37.61 15.36 20.71
CA ASP A 196 38.75 15.71 21.54
C ASP A 196 38.97 14.63 22.61
N ALA A 197 40.23 14.38 22.96
CA ALA A 197 40.58 13.43 24.01
C ALA A 197 39.99 13.89 25.36
N GLU A 198 39.38 12.97 26.07
CA GLU A 198 38.86 13.21 27.44
C GLU A 198 40.01 13.28 28.46
N ASP A 199 41.15 12.64 28.17
CA ASP A 199 42.38 12.71 28.94
C ASP A 199 43.49 13.39 28.10
N PRO A 200 44.30 14.31 28.67
CA PRO A 200 45.40 14.97 27.96
C PRO A 200 46.46 14.03 27.38
N ASP A 201 46.55 12.80 27.88
CA ASP A 201 47.49 11.77 27.40
C ASP A 201 46.92 10.91 26.26
N ASP A 202 45.60 11.06 25.92
CA ASP A 202 44.95 10.36 24.82
C ASP A 202 45.01 11.15 23.50
N ALA A 203 45.11 10.46 22.38
CA ALA A 203 44.99 11.09 21.06
C ALA A 203 43.53 11.38 20.74
N ALA A 204 43.24 12.55 20.12
CA ALA A 204 41.95 12.84 19.55
C ALA A 204 41.56 11.74 18.53
N THR A 205 40.35 11.25 18.62
CA THR A 205 39.85 10.27 17.67
C THR A 205 39.14 10.96 16.52
N VAL A 206 39.36 10.48 15.29
CA VAL A 206 38.69 10.92 14.10
C VAL A 206 37.77 9.77 13.62
N THR A 207 36.49 10.06 13.48
CA THR A 207 35.53 9.15 12.88
C THR A 207 35.27 9.63 11.46
N ALA A 208 35.55 8.79 10.47
CA ALA A 208 35.34 9.12 9.08
C ALA A 208 33.85 9.48 8.83
N ALA A 209 33.63 10.51 8.01
CA ALA A 209 32.32 10.72 7.44
C ALA A 209 32.11 9.72 6.29
N GLU A 210 30.90 9.22 6.14
CA GLU A 210 30.53 8.20 5.17
C GLU A 210 29.30 8.68 4.37
N ALA A 211 29.29 8.35 3.08
CA ALA A 211 28.11 8.49 2.24
C ALA A 211 28.02 7.26 1.32
N ARG A 212 26.81 6.74 1.15
CA ARG A 212 26.54 5.66 0.20
C ARG A 212 26.26 6.26 -1.16
N VAL A 213 26.69 5.60 -2.21
CA VAL A 213 26.44 5.99 -3.59
C VAL A 213 26.38 4.73 -4.46
N PHE A 214 25.43 4.67 -5.37
CA PHE A 214 25.43 3.63 -6.41
C PHE A 214 26.49 3.98 -7.45
N VAL A 215 27.26 2.98 -7.86
CA VAL A 215 28.29 3.10 -8.91
C VAL A 215 28.05 2.07 -10.00
N SER A 216 28.37 2.45 -11.24
CA SER A 216 28.35 1.56 -12.40
C SER A 216 29.72 1.54 -13.07
N ALA A 217 30.13 0.40 -13.61
CA ALA A 217 31.34 0.29 -14.40
C ALA A 217 31.35 1.28 -15.58
N ALA A 218 32.51 1.83 -15.89
CA ALA A 218 32.64 2.80 -16.98
C ALA A 218 32.49 2.16 -18.37
N GLU A 219 32.69 0.86 -18.48
CA GLU A 219 32.53 0.08 -19.70
C GLU A 219 31.82 -1.25 -19.38
N GLU A 220 31.24 -1.89 -20.39
CA GLU A 220 30.60 -3.20 -20.30
C GLU A 220 31.63 -4.30 -20.11
N GLY A 221 31.32 -5.36 -19.40
CA GLY A 221 32.13 -6.56 -19.33
C GLY A 221 32.18 -7.25 -17.97
N GLU A 222 32.33 -8.57 -17.99
CA GLU A 222 32.46 -9.40 -16.79
C GLU A 222 33.76 -9.11 -16.01
N GLU A 223 34.76 -8.48 -16.60
CA GLU A 223 35.99 -8.06 -15.92
C GLU A 223 35.78 -6.99 -14.87
N TYR A 224 34.64 -6.29 -14.91
CA TYR A 224 34.25 -5.29 -13.90
C TYR A 224 33.51 -5.91 -12.72
N VAL A 225 33.15 -7.18 -12.78
CA VAL A 225 32.48 -7.86 -11.65
C VAL A 225 33.50 -8.09 -10.54
N THR A 226 33.15 -7.70 -9.32
CA THR A 226 33.94 -7.99 -8.12
C THR A 226 33.03 -8.60 -7.06
N ASP A 227 33.53 -9.65 -6.40
CA ASP A 227 32.86 -10.38 -5.31
C ASP A 227 33.66 -10.36 -4.00
N GLU A 228 34.75 -9.58 -3.98
CA GLU A 228 35.58 -9.37 -2.80
C GLU A 228 35.65 -7.88 -2.42
N PRO A 229 35.61 -7.55 -1.11
CA PRO A 229 35.72 -6.18 -0.66
C PRO A 229 37.00 -5.50 -1.15
N ALA A 230 36.86 -4.33 -1.73
CA ALA A 230 37.97 -3.57 -2.28
C ALA A 230 37.88 -2.07 -1.97
N GLN A 231 39.07 -1.42 -1.94
CA GLN A 231 39.15 0.04 -1.80
C GLN A 231 39.40 0.68 -3.17
N TYR A 232 38.64 1.74 -3.44
CA TYR A 232 38.64 2.47 -4.70
C TYR A 232 39.17 3.89 -4.49
N ALA A 233 40.09 4.31 -5.34
CA ALA A 233 40.63 5.67 -5.32
C ALA A 233 39.72 6.64 -6.09
N VAL A 234 39.40 7.79 -5.53
CA VAL A 234 38.67 8.86 -6.22
C VAL A 234 39.61 9.56 -7.20
N ALA A 235 39.28 9.53 -8.48
CA ALA A 235 40.11 10.11 -9.53
C ALA A 235 40.21 11.64 -9.39
N GLY A 236 41.40 12.17 -9.64
CA GLY A 236 41.67 13.62 -9.56
C GLY A 236 42.11 14.13 -8.19
N LEU A 237 41.88 13.39 -7.12
CA LEU A 237 42.42 13.73 -5.80
C LEU A 237 43.93 13.51 -5.73
N ARG A 238 44.63 14.32 -4.92
CA ARG A 238 46.09 14.26 -4.75
C ARG A 238 46.51 14.53 -3.30
N GLY A 239 47.68 14.03 -2.94
CA GLY A 239 48.31 14.33 -1.64
C GLY A 239 47.50 13.79 -0.46
N ALA A 240 47.11 14.65 0.47
CA ALA A 240 46.32 14.28 1.64
C ALA A 240 44.92 13.84 1.26
N ASP A 241 44.25 14.57 0.39
CA ASP A 241 42.88 14.27 -0.05
C ASP A 241 42.77 12.84 -0.65
N ALA A 242 43.75 12.44 -1.47
CA ALA A 242 43.79 11.09 -2.07
C ALA A 242 44.03 9.94 -1.04
N ARG A 243 44.49 10.27 0.17
CA ARG A 243 44.65 9.30 1.25
C ARG A 243 43.44 9.26 2.18
N ASN A 244 42.82 10.42 2.36
CA ASN A 244 41.76 10.60 3.34
C ASN A 244 40.37 10.31 2.72
N VAL A 245 40.25 10.33 1.37
CA VAL A 245 38.98 10.14 0.67
C VAL A 245 39.09 8.96 -0.29
N TYR A 246 38.26 7.96 -0.09
CA TYR A 246 38.25 6.71 -0.88
C TYR A 246 36.88 6.04 -0.84
N GLY A 247 36.64 5.12 -1.78
CA GLY A 247 35.44 4.26 -1.80
C GLY A 247 35.74 2.87 -1.27
N LEU A 248 34.74 2.24 -0.68
CA LEU A 248 34.73 0.81 -0.32
C LEU A 248 33.49 0.16 -0.90
N ALA A 249 33.63 -0.93 -1.63
CA ALA A 249 32.51 -1.76 -2.07
C ALA A 249 32.78 -3.22 -1.70
N GLU A 250 31.72 -3.94 -1.31
CA GLU A 250 31.80 -5.38 -0.99
C GLU A 250 31.72 -6.22 -2.27
N ALA A 251 30.81 -5.87 -3.18
CA ALA A 251 30.65 -6.50 -4.48
C ALA A 251 30.13 -5.48 -5.48
N LEU A 252 30.48 -5.65 -6.75
CA LEU A 252 29.90 -4.93 -7.89
C LEU A 252 29.57 -5.98 -8.95
N THR A 253 28.29 -6.13 -9.28
CA THR A 253 27.80 -7.31 -10.01
C THR A 253 27.02 -6.93 -11.27
N LEU A 254 26.73 -7.94 -12.09
CA LEU A 254 25.80 -7.88 -13.23
C LEU A 254 24.45 -8.53 -12.86
N GLU A 255 24.14 -8.61 -11.56
CA GLU A 255 22.84 -9.07 -11.07
C GLU A 255 21.78 -7.97 -11.17
N ASP A 256 20.53 -8.31 -10.81
CA ASP A 256 19.43 -7.36 -10.76
C ASP A 256 19.81 -6.12 -9.94
N GLN A 257 19.46 -4.95 -10.48
CA GLN A 257 19.64 -3.67 -9.79
C GLN A 257 18.25 -3.16 -9.41
N ASP A 258 17.96 -3.12 -8.11
CA ASP A 258 16.66 -2.77 -7.58
C ASP A 258 16.30 -1.29 -7.79
N PHE A 259 15.02 -0.96 -7.61
CA PHE A 259 14.54 0.43 -7.54
C PHE A 259 15.31 1.22 -6.49
N GLN A 260 15.43 2.53 -6.72
CA GLN A 260 16.05 3.45 -5.77
C GLN A 260 15.05 4.51 -5.32
N GLY A 261 15.10 4.86 -4.04
CA GLY A 261 14.21 5.82 -3.41
C GLY A 261 14.64 7.27 -3.57
N ILE A 262 13.69 8.19 -3.33
CA ILE A 262 13.94 9.63 -3.19
C ILE A 262 13.72 10.12 -1.77
N LYS A 263 14.32 11.26 -1.42
CA LYS A 263 14.14 11.95 -0.12
C LYS A 263 12.96 12.92 -0.10
N ALA A 264 12.34 13.18 -1.24
CA ALA A 264 11.31 14.19 -1.39
C ALA A 264 10.07 13.87 -0.54
N ALA A 265 9.49 14.93 0.03
CA ALA A 265 8.25 14.83 0.81
C ALA A 265 7.33 16.03 0.50
N TYR A 266 6.05 15.78 0.50
CA TYR A 266 5.00 16.72 0.13
C TYR A 266 3.80 16.61 1.05
N GLU A 267 3.15 17.74 1.34
CA GLU A 267 1.77 17.74 1.84
C GLU A 267 0.82 17.99 0.67
N PHE A 268 -0.10 17.07 0.39
CA PHE A 268 -1.19 17.33 -0.53
C PHE A 268 -2.29 18.13 0.18
N ASP A 269 -2.57 19.34 -0.31
CA ASP A 269 -3.63 20.20 0.21
C ASP A 269 -4.95 19.89 -0.51
N PRO A 270 -5.97 19.31 0.17
CA PRO A 270 -7.21 18.90 -0.46
C PRO A 270 -8.13 20.06 -0.89
N GLU A 271 -7.93 21.27 -0.34
CA GLU A 271 -8.69 22.47 -0.75
C GLU A 271 -8.04 23.17 -1.94
N ALA A 272 -6.71 23.28 -1.91
CA ALA A 272 -5.94 23.85 -3.03
C ALA A 272 -5.74 22.83 -4.17
N GLU A 273 -6.00 21.54 -3.90
CA GLU A 273 -5.85 20.40 -4.81
C GLU A 273 -4.47 20.36 -5.45
N ARG A 274 -3.43 20.46 -4.61
CA ARG A 274 -2.02 20.47 -5.07
C ARG A 274 -1.07 19.95 -4.00
N TYR A 275 0.07 19.46 -4.44
CA TYR A 275 1.22 19.14 -3.59
C TYR A 275 1.96 20.42 -3.17
N VAL A 276 2.36 20.48 -1.91
CA VAL A 276 3.17 21.54 -1.33
C VAL A 276 4.44 20.89 -0.78
N PRO A 277 5.64 21.24 -1.29
CA PRO A 277 6.88 20.65 -0.80
C PRO A 277 7.11 21.01 0.67
N VAL A 278 7.64 20.05 1.41
CA VAL A 278 8.11 20.22 2.79
C VAL A 278 9.58 19.85 2.87
N GLU A 279 10.19 19.89 4.07
CA GLU A 279 11.57 19.45 4.25
C GLU A 279 11.70 17.99 3.75
N PRO A 280 12.73 17.66 2.94
CA PRO A 280 12.96 16.28 2.53
C PRO A 280 13.41 15.43 3.72
N MET A 281 13.16 14.12 3.64
CA MET A 281 13.70 13.14 4.58
C MET A 281 15.24 13.13 4.57
N ASP A 282 15.86 12.67 5.64
CA ASP A 282 17.30 12.42 5.69
C ASP A 282 17.68 11.17 4.89
N GLU A 283 16.80 10.13 4.88
CA GLU A 283 16.98 8.91 4.10
C GLU A 283 16.07 8.89 2.87
N ALA A 284 16.60 8.42 1.74
CA ALA A 284 15.79 8.13 0.57
C ALA A 284 14.97 6.87 0.79
N ARG A 285 13.72 6.86 0.29
CA ARG A 285 12.83 5.71 0.51
C ARG A 285 11.94 5.44 -0.71
N TRP A 286 11.94 4.20 -1.13
CA TRP A 286 10.97 3.61 -2.03
C TRP A 286 10.29 2.46 -1.28
N TYR A 287 8.96 2.38 -1.21
CA TYR A 287 8.19 1.45 -0.37
C TYR A 287 8.27 1.70 1.16
N PRO A 288 8.26 2.95 1.64
CA PRO A 288 8.17 3.20 3.09
C PRO A 288 6.75 3.05 3.62
N THR A 289 6.59 2.67 4.89
CA THR A 289 5.32 2.83 5.61
C THR A 289 5.34 4.10 6.44
N LEU A 290 4.27 4.87 6.34
CA LEU A 290 3.99 6.04 7.16
C LEU A 290 2.87 5.72 8.15
N THR A 291 3.10 5.95 9.45
CA THR A 291 2.12 5.66 10.50
C THR A 291 1.88 6.88 11.38
N ALA A 292 0.62 7.33 11.49
CA ALA A 292 0.25 8.43 12.37
C ALA A 292 0.46 8.06 13.85
N LEU A 293 1.02 9.01 14.62
CA LEU A 293 1.29 8.89 16.05
C LEU A 293 0.19 9.60 16.88
N PRO A 294 0.08 9.31 18.20
CA PRO A 294 -0.94 9.89 19.06
C PRO A 294 -0.90 11.41 19.18
N ASP A 295 0.25 12.02 18.95
CA ASP A 295 0.45 13.47 19.00
C ASP A 295 0.27 14.17 17.63
N GLY A 296 -0.11 13.42 16.60
CA GLY A 296 -0.34 13.91 15.24
C GLY A 296 0.89 13.98 14.36
N ARG A 297 2.07 13.62 14.88
CA ARG A 297 3.27 13.40 14.05
C ARG A 297 3.15 12.11 13.25
N VAL A 298 4.03 11.90 12.29
CA VAL A 298 4.03 10.71 11.43
C VAL A 298 5.39 10.03 11.48
N LEU A 299 5.41 8.76 11.87
CA LEU A 299 6.58 7.90 11.81
C LEU A 299 6.72 7.34 10.39
N THR A 300 7.93 7.39 9.84
CA THR A 300 8.30 6.78 8.56
C THR A 300 9.34 5.70 8.79
N VAL A 301 9.08 4.52 8.29
CA VAL A 301 9.97 3.35 8.45
C VAL A 301 10.22 2.64 7.13
N SER A 302 11.38 1.99 7.02
CA SER A 302 11.75 1.10 5.92
C SER A 302 11.81 1.80 4.54
N GLY A 303 11.79 1.01 3.49
CA GLY A 303 11.93 1.39 2.07
C GLY A 303 13.27 0.99 1.49
N LEU A 304 13.41 1.05 0.16
CA LEU A 304 14.71 1.01 -0.52
C LEU A 304 15.32 2.40 -0.53
N ASP A 305 16.61 2.49 -0.23
CA ASP A 305 17.35 3.74 -0.22
C ASP A 305 17.80 4.21 -1.62
N ASP A 306 18.70 5.18 -1.68
CA ASP A 306 19.24 5.75 -2.91
C ASP A 306 20.28 4.87 -3.62
N VAL A 307 20.56 3.68 -3.09
CA VAL A 307 21.40 2.66 -3.74
C VAL A 307 20.64 1.35 -4.01
N GLY A 308 19.33 1.29 -3.68
CA GLY A 308 18.48 0.12 -3.91
C GLY A 308 18.56 -0.94 -2.81
N GLU A 309 19.05 -0.61 -1.62
CA GLU A 309 19.06 -1.52 -0.48
C GLU A 309 17.98 -1.16 0.53
N VAL A 310 17.43 -2.16 1.22
CA VAL A 310 16.47 -1.89 2.31
C VAL A 310 17.13 -1.08 3.40
N VAL A 311 16.55 0.08 3.73
CA VAL A 311 17.04 0.96 4.80
C VAL A 311 17.35 0.15 6.07
N PRO A 312 18.59 0.21 6.61
CA PRO A 312 19.07 -0.74 7.61
C PRO A 312 18.44 -0.60 9.00
N GLY A 313 17.44 0.25 9.15
CA GLY A 313 16.69 0.45 10.37
C GLY A 313 16.63 1.91 10.84
N VAL A 314 17.20 2.83 10.08
CA VAL A 314 17.04 4.28 10.31
C VAL A 314 15.60 4.66 10.05
N ASN A 315 14.97 5.32 11.02
CA ASN A 315 13.59 5.75 10.97
C ASN A 315 13.48 7.24 11.28
N GLU A 316 12.42 7.90 10.81
CA GLU A 316 12.25 9.33 10.93
C GLU A 316 10.82 9.69 11.33
N ILE A 317 10.65 10.79 12.04
CA ILE A 317 9.36 11.33 12.45
C ILE A 317 9.17 12.71 11.83
N TYR A 318 8.09 12.85 11.03
CA TYR A 318 7.64 14.12 10.49
C TYR A 318 6.75 14.85 11.49
N ASP A 319 7.04 16.13 11.72
CA ASP A 319 6.21 17.04 12.52
C ASP A 319 5.42 17.99 11.58
N PRO A 320 4.09 17.86 11.49
CA PRO A 320 3.28 18.69 10.59
C PRO A 320 3.17 20.15 11.04
N GLU A 321 3.50 20.50 12.30
CA GLU A 321 3.49 21.89 12.77
C GLU A 321 4.74 22.65 12.30
N THR A 322 5.91 22.03 12.41
CA THR A 322 7.19 22.61 11.99
C THR A 322 7.52 22.29 10.53
N LYS A 323 6.91 21.24 9.96
CA LYS A 323 7.17 20.68 8.61
C LYS A 323 8.60 20.19 8.44
N THR A 324 9.15 19.60 9.50
CA THR A 324 10.52 19.10 9.58
C THR A 324 10.55 17.65 10.01
N TRP A 325 11.66 16.99 9.72
CA TRP A 325 11.94 15.62 10.14
C TRP A 325 12.88 15.57 11.34
N SER A 326 12.79 14.52 12.10
CA SER A 326 13.69 14.21 13.21
C SER A 326 13.93 12.71 13.30
N ASP A 327 15.09 12.33 13.86
CA ASP A 327 15.43 10.92 14.09
C ASP A 327 14.39 10.21 14.97
N ALA A 328 14.05 8.99 14.59
CA ALA A 328 13.29 8.04 15.40
C ALA A 328 14.20 6.89 15.84
N PRO A 329 13.80 6.09 16.85
CA PRO A 329 14.57 4.92 17.26
C PRO A 329 14.82 3.94 16.12
N ASP A 330 16.05 3.45 16.01
CA ASP A 330 16.45 2.52 14.96
C ASP A 330 15.74 1.17 15.11
N ARG A 331 15.10 0.73 14.04
CA ARG A 331 14.56 -0.61 13.91
C ARG A 331 14.37 -1.00 12.45
N TYR A 332 14.88 -2.16 12.07
CA TYR A 332 14.73 -2.73 10.74
C TYR A 332 13.35 -3.35 10.54
N PHE A 333 12.76 -3.09 9.37
CA PHE A 333 11.60 -3.76 8.80
C PHE A 333 11.84 -4.04 7.30
N PRO A 334 11.27 -5.12 6.73
CA PRO A 334 11.15 -5.23 5.27
C PRO A 334 10.26 -4.11 4.72
N THR A 335 10.23 -3.91 3.41
CA THR A 335 9.49 -2.79 2.80
C THR A 335 7.98 -2.89 2.99
N TYR A 336 7.28 -1.75 3.05
CA TYR A 336 5.86 -1.63 3.35
C TYR A 336 5.39 -2.49 4.54
N PRO A 337 6.03 -2.39 5.70
CA PRO A 337 5.59 -3.16 6.86
C PRO A 337 4.19 -2.72 7.31
N ALA A 338 3.30 -3.68 7.58
CA ALA A 338 1.98 -3.43 8.14
C ALA A 338 2.10 -3.08 9.64
N LEU A 339 2.40 -1.80 9.92
CA LEU A 339 2.73 -1.26 11.23
C LEU A 339 1.60 -0.34 11.72
N PHE A 340 0.90 -0.75 12.76
CA PHE A 340 -0.32 -0.08 13.26
C PHE A 340 -0.10 0.59 14.61
N LEU A 341 -0.68 1.78 14.79
CA LEU A 341 -0.79 2.41 16.11
C LEU A 341 -1.83 1.66 16.96
N THR A 342 -1.43 1.21 18.16
CA THR A 342 -2.29 0.54 19.13
C THR A 342 -2.70 1.48 20.26
N GLN A 343 -3.73 1.10 21.00
CA GLN A 343 -4.10 1.79 22.23
C GLN A 343 -2.94 1.75 23.23
N GLY A 344 -2.65 2.91 23.86
CA GLY A 344 -1.49 3.07 24.72
C GLY A 344 -0.20 3.50 24.00
N GLY A 345 -0.27 3.78 22.67
CA GLY A 345 0.79 4.47 21.92
C GLY A 345 1.92 3.59 21.39
N LYS A 346 1.87 2.26 21.59
CA LYS A 346 2.81 1.34 20.96
C LYS A 346 2.42 1.06 19.51
N LEU A 347 3.38 0.55 18.75
CA LEU A 347 3.16 0.15 17.36
C LEU A 347 3.14 -1.38 17.25
N PHE A 348 2.16 -1.92 16.57
CA PHE A 348 2.07 -3.34 16.31
C PHE A 348 2.41 -3.65 14.86
N TYR A 349 3.49 -4.37 14.65
CA TYR A 349 3.86 -4.97 13.37
C TYR A 349 3.23 -6.35 13.28
N THR A 350 2.40 -6.59 12.27
CA THR A 350 1.69 -7.87 12.09
C THR A 350 2.55 -8.95 11.43
N GLY A 351 3.75 -8.60 10.98
CA GLY A 351 4.62 -9.47 10.16
C GLY A 351 4.34 -9.37 8.66
N ALA A 352 3.18 -8.85 8.26
CA ALA A 352 2.86 -8.63 6.86
C ALA A 352 3.65 -7.45 6.28
N ASN A 353 4.06 -7.59 5.02
CA ASN A 353 4.78 -6.57 4.28
C ASN A 353 4.57 -6.76 2.77
N ALA A 354 5.05 -5.82 1.95
CA ALA A 354 5.09 -5.99 0.50
C ALA A 354 6.50 -5.70 -0.04
N GLY A 355 6.97 -6.56 -0.94
CA GLY A 355 8.20 -6.36 -1.69
C GLY A 355 9.47 -6.87 -0.99
N TYR A 356 10.43 -6.01 -0.75
CA TYR A 356 11.83 -6.33 -0.52
C TYR A 356 12.15 -6.62 0.95
N GLY A 357 13.23 -7.35 1.15
CA GLY A 357 13.81 -7.71 2.44
C GLY A 357 14.07 -9.21 2.54
N PRO A 358 15.13 -9.62 3.25
CA PRO A 358 15.48 -11.03 3.43
C PRO A 358 14.35 -11.85 4.07
N ALA A 359 14.27 -13.12 3.74
CA ALA A 359 13.25 -14.03 4.27
C ALA A 359 13.39 -14.29 5.78
N ASP A 360 14.57 -14.11 6.32
CA ASP A 360 14.97 -14.48 7.68
C ASP A 360 15.28 -13.28 8.60
N LYS A 361 14.89 -12.05 8.19
CA LYS A 361 15.18 -10.85 8.97
C LYS A 361 13.97 -9.93 9.06
N GLY A 362 13.61 -9.58 10.31
CA GLY A 362 12.65 -8.52 10.62
C GLY A 362 11.21 -8.82 10.20
N ARG A 363 10.84 -10.10 10.11
CA ARG A 363 9.50 -10.55 9.70
C ARG A 363 8.64 -11.05 10.85
N GLU A 364 9.19 -11.10 12.06
CA GLU A 364 8.47 -11.53 13.25
C GLU A 364 7.45 -10.47 13.66
N PRO A 365 6.16 -10.85 13.86
CA PRO A 365 5.17 -9.95 14.43
C PRO A 365 5.55 -9.50 15.84
N GLY A 366 5.20 -8.28 16.22
CA GLY A 366 5.48 -7.81 17.58
C GLY A 366 5.08 -6.37 17.86
N LEU A 367 5.09 -6.03 19.14
CA LEU A 367 4.84 -4.71 19.68
C LEU A 367 6.13 -3.92 19.85
N TRP A 368 6.20 -2.77 19.21
CA TRP A 368 7.33 -1.83 19.32
C TRP A 368 6.94 -0.60 20.15
N ASP A 369 7.70 -0.38 21.19
CA ASP A 369 7.61 0.78 22.07
C ASP A 369 8.66 1.80 21.63
N LEU A 370 8.23 2.94 21.09
CA LEU A 370 9.15 3.97 20.57
C LEU A 370 9.93 4.68 21.67
N GLU A 371 9.38 4.82 22.89
CA GLU A 371 10.07 5.55 23.96
C GLU A 371 11.28 4.76 24.50
N THR A 372 11.12 3.44 24.61
CA THR A 372 12.16 2.55 25.15
C THR A 372 12.95 1.82 24.07
N ASN A 373 12.55 1.93 22.83
CA ASN A 373 13.02 1.14 21.69
C ASN A 373 12.97 -0.38 21.96
N THR A 374 11.94 -0.83 22.67
CA THR A 374 11.77 -2.24 23.01
C THR A 374 10.79 -2.88 22.04
N PHE A 375 11.14 -4.05 21.50
CA PHE A 375 10.26 -4.86 20.69
C PHE A 375 9.93 -6.16 21.40
N THR A 376 8.66 -6.46 21.55
CA THR A 376 8.15 -7.69 22.14
C THR A 376 7.51 -8.53 21.05
N GLU A 377 8.09 -9.66 20.71
CA GLU A 377 7.55 -10.57 19.71
C GLU A 377 6.19 -11.13 20.13
N VAL A 378 5.31 -11.31 19.13
CA VAL A 378 3.98 -11.92 19.29
C VAL A 378 3.92 -13.18 18.44
N GLY A 379 4.01 -14.33 19.10
CA GLY A 379 4.08 -15.64 18.46
C GLY A 379 2.71 -16.22 18.06
N GLY A 380 2.72 -17.51 17.68
CA GLY A 380 1.50 -18.31 17.42
C GLY A 380 0.98 -18.26 15.99
N LEU A 381 1.60 -17.49 15.10
CA LEU A 381 1.17 -17.42 13.70
C LEU A 381 1.50 -18.70 12.93
N ARG A 382 0.50 -19.32 12.31
CA ARG A 382 0.68 -20.42 11.35
C ARG A 382 1.25 -19.86 10.04
N ASP A 383 2.10 -20.62 9.36
CA ASP A 383 2.73 -20.24 8.08
C ASP A 383 3.46 -18.89 8.14
N PRO A 384 4.39 -18.68 9.11
CA PRO A 384 5.07 -17.39 9.29
C PRO A 384 6.00 -17.02 8.11
N ASP A 385 6.33 -17.99 7.24
CA ASP A 385 7.07 -17.79 5.99
C ASP A 385 6.18 -17.32 4.81
N GLN A 386 4.89 -17.09 5.03
CA GLN A 386 3.92 -16.68 4.01
C GLN A 386 3.18 -15.39 4.42
N LEU A 387 3.93 -14.38 4.84
CA LEU A 387 3.41 -13.08 5.28
C LEU A 387 3.53 -11.98 4.23
N GLU A 388 4.33 -12.22 3.19
CA GLU A 388 4.47 -11.23 2.13
C GLU A 388 3.16 -11.09 1.36
N THR A 389 2.75 -9.84 1.16
CA THR A 389 1.47 -9.48 0.51
C THR A 389 0.22 -10.04 1.21
N ALA A 390 0.32 -10.34 2.51
CA ALA A 390 -0.84 -10.61 3.35
C ALA A 390 -1.59 -9.31 3.66
N ALA A 391 -2.92 -9.36 3.70
CA ALA A 391 -3.70 -8.27 4.26
C ALA A 391 -3.60 -8.27 5.80
N SER A 392 -3.63 -7.09 6.39
CA SER A 392 -3.64 -6.90 7.84
C SER A 392 -4.53 -5.74 8.22
N LEU A 393 -5.23 -5.85 9.34
CA LEU A 393 -6.08 -4.77 9.84
C LEU A 393 -6.31 -4.85 11.36
N LEU A 394 -6.57 -3.69 11.96
CA LEU A 394 -7.16 -3.56 13.28
C LEU A 394 -8.65 -3.85 13.16
N LEU A 395 -9.09 -4.99 13.70
CA LEU A 395 -10.50 -5.40 13.64
C LEU A 395 -11.43 -4.40 14.36
N PRO A 396 -12.60 -4.13 13.79
CA PRO A 396 -13.60 -3.31 14.45
C PRO A 396 -14.26 -4.02 15.65
N PRO A 397 -14.65 -3.28 16.68
CA PRO A 397 -14.26 -1.89 16.95
C PRO A 397 -12.81 -1.80 17.43
N ALA A 398 -12.15 -0.70 17.12
CA ALA A 398 -10.74 -0.48 17.47
C ALA A 398 -10.44 -0.60 18.98
N GLN A 399 -11.42 -0.35 19.85
CA GLN A 399 -11.32 -0.48 21.30
C GLN A 399 -10.95 -1.90 21.75
N ASP A 400 -11.32 -2.91 20.98
CA ASP A 400 -11.06 -4.32 21.31
C ASP A 400 -9.60 -4.73 21.04
N GLN A 401 -8.82 -3.88 20.38
CA GLN A 401 -7.39 -4.10 20.10
C GLN A 401 -7.06 -5.49 19.51
N ARG A 402 -7.97 -6.01 18.68
CA ARG A 402 -7.79 -7.27 17.96
C ARG A 402 -7.26 -7.00 16.57
N PHE A 403 -6.23 -7.70 16.17
CA PHE A 403 -5.65 -7.61 14.82
C PHE A 403 -5.81 -8.92 14.07
N MET A 404 -6.03 -8.80 12.76
CA MET A 404 -6.17 -9.96 11.89
C MET A 404 -5.16 -9.89 10.75
N VAL A 405 -4.57 -11.05 10.42
CA VAL A 405 -3.76 -11.27 9.23
C VAL A 405 -4.47 -12.26 8.32
N LEU A 406 -4.60 -11.95 7.04
CA LEU A 406 -5.37 -12.72 6.05
C LEU A 406 -4.52 -13.05 4.83
N GLY A 407 -4.47 -14.32 4.46
CA GLY A 407 -3.78 -14.77 3.26
C GLY A 407 -2.28 -14.47 3.30
N GLY A 408 -1.74 -14.09 2.18
CA GLY A 408 -0.32 -13.83 1.95
C GLY A 408 0.39 -14.93 1.19
N GLY A 409 1.65 -14.72 0.88
CA GLY A 409 2.48 -15.67 0.15
C GLY A 409 3.93 -15.72 0.65
N GLY A 410 4.72 -16.55 0.02
CA GLY A 410 6.16 -16.60 0.23
C GLY A 410 6.85 -15.37 -0.35
N VAL A 411 8.10 -15.16 0.05
CA VAL A 411 8.91 -14.00 -0.35
C VAL A 411 9.15 -13.98 -1.86
N GLY A 412 9.08 -12.81 -2.47
CA GLY A 412 9.34 -12.56 -3.88
C GLY A 412 8.35 -13.29 -4.80
N GLU A 413 8.84 -13.83 -5.90
CA GLU A 413 8.07 -14.55 -6.92
C GLU A 413 7.59 -15.95 -6.50
N SER A 414 7.53 -16.22 -5.20
CA SER A 414 7.09 -17.51 -4.68
C SER A 414 5.71 -17.90 -5.19
N GLU A 415 5.56 -19.18 -5.59
CA GLU A 415 4.26 -19.80 -5.92
C GLU A 415 3.41 -20.10 -4.69
N LYS A 416 3.98 -19.98 -3.47
CA LYS A 416 3.27 -20.25 -2.23
C LYS A 416 2.26 -19.14 -1.94
N SER A 417 1.05 -19.56 -1.60
CA SER A 417 0.02 -18.70 -1.00
C SER A 417 -0.73 -19.47 0.06
N THR A 418 -1.34 -18.77 1.01
CA THR A 418 -2.08 -19.39 2.11
C THR A 418 -3.51 -18.87 2.20
N ALA A 419 -4.44 -19.77 2.60
CA ALA A 419 -5.81 -19.39 2.96
C ALA A 419 -5.93 -19.03 4.44
N ARG A 420 -4.82 -19.02 5.17
CA ARG A 420 -4.78 -18.72 6.59
C ARG A 420 -5.41 -17.37 6.89
N THR A 421 -6.22 -17.35 7.96
CA THR A 421 -6.46 -16.15 8.75
C THR A 421 -5.98 -16.39 10.17
N ALA A 422 -5.49 -15.35 10.83
CA ALA A 422 -5.05 -15.43 12.20
C ALA A 422 -5.42 -14.14 12.94
N VAL A 423 -5.89 -14.28 14.17
CA VAL A 423 -6.32 -13.16 15.00
C VAL A 423 -5.50 -13.14 16.28
N VAL A 424 -5.06 -11.96 16.70
CA VAL A 424 -4.44 -11.72 17.99
C VAL A 424 -5.22 -10.65 18.76
N ASP A 425 -5.38 -10.84 20.05
CA ASP A 425 -5.95 -9.89 21.00
C ASP A 425 -4.82 -9.31 21.85
N LEU A 426 -4.49 -8.04 21.63
CA LEU A 426 -3.39 -7.37 22.33
C LEU A 426 -3.76 -6.93 23.76
N THR A 427 -5.00 -7.14 24.19
CA THR A 427 -5.42 -6.90 25.58
C THR A 427 -5.10 -8.07 26.52
N GLU A 428 -4.76 -9.25 25.97
CA GLU A 428 -4.33 -10.41 26.73
C GLU A 428 -2.96 -10.15 27.41
N GLU A 429 -2.70 -10.77 28.55
CA GLU A 429 -1.44 -10.64 29.31
C GLU A 429 -0.24 -11.19 28.49
N ASP A 430 -0.45 -12.25 27.72
CA ASP A 430 0.52 -12.90 26.84
C ASP A 430 -0.11 -13.08 25.44
N PRO A 431 -0.15 -12.01 24.64
CA PRO A 431 -0.84 -12.02 23.37
C PRO A 431 -0.19 -12.97 22.37
N ALA A 432 -1.00 -13.81 21.74
CA ALA A 432 -0.56 -14.74 20.71
C ALA A 432 -1.60 -14.90 19.61
N PHE A 433 -1.14 -15.08 18.37
CA PHE A 433 -2.04 -15.37 17.26
C PHE A 433 -2.74 -16.71 17.45
N ARG A 434 -4.02 -16.73 17.18
CA ARG A 434 -4.85 -17.94 17.06
C ARG A 434 -5.41 -18.05 15.65
N GLU A 435 -5.69 -19.28 15.21
CA GLU A 435 -6.32 -19.52 13.92
C GLU A 435 -7.73 -18.93 13.88
N GLY A 436 -8.04 -18.22 12.79
CA GLY A 436 -9.39 -17.80 12.43
C GLY A 436 -9.99 -18.69 11.33
N PRO A 437 -11.21 -18.40 10.86
CA PRO A 437 -11.83 -19.11 9.74
C PRO A 437 -11.04 -18.90 8.46
N GLU A 438 -10.79 -19.95 7.68
CA GLU A 438 -9.98 -19.88 6.47
C GLU A 438 -10.69 -19.11 5.34
N LEU A 439 -9.88 -18.41 4.51
CA LEU A 439 -10.32 -17.93 3.21
C LEU A 439 -10.72 -19.11 2.30
N PRO A 440 -11.57 -18.91 1.29
CA PRO A 440 -12.00 -20.00 0.41
C PRO A 440 -10.88 -20.60 -0.44
N GLN A 441 -9.73 -19.95 -0.52
CA GLN A 441 -8.52 -20.40 -1.22
C GLN A 441 -7.31 -19.58 -0.79
N GLY A 442 -6.09 -20.07 -1.06
CA GLY A 442 -4.86 -19.29 -0.87
C GLY A 442 -4.93 -18.00 -1.67
N THR A 443 -4.60 -16.87 -1.03
CA THR A 443 -4.76 -15.54 -1.65
C THR A 443 -3.67 -14.59 -1.18
N ARG A 444 -2.97 -13.97 -2.13
CA ARG A 444 -2.05 -12.83 -1.95
C ARG A 444 -2.75 -11.56 -2.44
N TYR A 445 -2.29 -10.39 -2.01
CA TYR A 445 -2.81 -9.08 -2.46
C TYR A 445 -4.31 -8.89 -2.21
N LEU A 446 -4.84 -9.45 -1.12
CA LEU A 446 -6.25 -9.32 -0.74
C LEU A 446 -6.53 -7.94 -0.20
N SER A 447 -7.49 -7.21 -0.76
CA SER A 447 -7.98 -5.97 -0.18
C SER A 447 -8.95 -6.23 0.98
N SER A 448 -8.87 -5.41 2.04
CA SER A 448 -9.76 -5.46 3.20
C SER A 448 -10.24 -4.06 3.60
N VAL A 449 -11.55 -3.88 3.78
CA VAL A 449 -12.19 -2.60 4.11
C VAL A 449 -13.15 -2.78 5.26
N ILE A 450 -12.97 -1.99 6.33
CA ILE A 450 -13.90 -1.95 7.47
C ILE A 450 -15.15 -1.18 7.06
N LEU A 451 -16.32 -1.76 7.31
CA LEU A 451 -17.62 -1.15 6.99
C LEU A 451 -18.27 -0.50 8.23
N PRO A 452 -19.23 0.44 8.05
CA PRO A 452 -19.89 1.12 9.15
C PRO A 452 -20.72 0.23 10.10
N ASP A 453 -21.01 -1.00 9.70
CA ASP A 453 -21.68 -2.03 10.52
C ASP A 453 -20.71 -2.95 11.27
N ASP A 454 -19.42 -2.55 11.37
CA ASP A 454 -18.30 -3.30 11.94
C ASP A 454 -18.01 -4.67 11.25
N THR A 455 -18.55 -4.95 10.08
CA THR A 455 -18.06 -6.07 9.26
C THR A 455 -16.84 -5.64 8.45
N VAL A 456 -16.00 -6.60 8.06
CA VAL A 456 -14.85 -6.38 7.18
C VAL A 456 -15.17 -6.95 5.80
N PHE A 457 -15.22 -6.10 4.79
CA PHE A 457 -15.36 -6.52 3.41
C PHE A 457 -13.99 -6.89 2.84
N THR A 458 -13.86 -8.06 2.22
CA THR A 458 -12.63 -8.52 1.55
C THR A 458 -12.91 -8.86 0.11
N SER A 459 -12.00 -8.50 -0.80
CA SER A 459 -12.14 -8.81 -2.23
C SER A 459 -10.80 -8.83 -2.96
N GLY A 460 -10.78 -9.47 -4.12
CA GLY A 460 -9.63 -9.50 -5.00
C GLY A 460 -8.51 -10.42 -4.52
N GLY A 461 -7.31 -10.10 -4.95
CA GLY A 461 -6.11 -10.90 -4.76
C GLY A 461 -5.88 -11.92 -5.87
N SER A 462 -4.84 -12.72 -5.71
CA SER A 462 -4.52 -13.84 -6.60
C SER A 462 -3.97 -15.05 -5.83
N GLU A 463 -4.13 -16.25 -6.41
CA GLU A 463 -3.57 -17.49 -5.83
C GLU A 463 -2.06 -17.59 -6.03
N ASP A 464 -1.50 -16.89 -7.02
CA ASP A 464 -0.09 -16.92 -7.37
C ASP A 464 0.45 -15.48 -7.56
N TYR A 465 1.76 -15.35 -7.64
CA TYR A 465 2.47 -14.09 -7.79
C TYR A 465 1.92 -13.25 -8.95
N ARG A 466 1.44 -12.03 -8.64
CA ARG A 466 0.93 -11.03 -9.58
C ARG A 466 -0.03 -11.58 -10.65
N GLY A 467 -0.92 -12.51 -10.27
CA GLY A 467 -1.90 -13.09 -11.19
C GLY A 467 -1.34 -14.10 -12.18
N ARG A 468 -0.15 -14.66 -11.93
CA ARG A 468 0.47 -15.70 -12.75
C ARG A 468 -0.53 -16.83 -13.05
N GLY A 469 -0.56 -17.30 -14.30
CA GLY A 469 -1.45 -18.38 -14.71
C GLY A 469 -2.95 -18.03 -14.66
N LYS A 470 -3.33 -16.75 -14.68
CA LYS A 470 -4.71 -16.26 -14.49
C LYS A 470 -5.30 -16.71 -13.15
N SER A 471 -4.52 -16.53 -12.12
CA SER A 471 -4.85 -16.91 -10.75
C SER A 471 -5.61 -15.83 -9.98
N ASP A 472 -6.13 -14.80 -10.63
CA ASP A 472 -6.96 -13.77 -10.00
C ASP A 472 -8.14 -14.38 -9.24
N VAL A 473 -8.35 -13.90 -8.01
CA VAL A 473 -9.43 -14.33 -7.14
C VAL A 473 -10.65 -13.43 -7.35
N LEU A 474 -11.62 -13.91 -8.12
CA LEU A 474 -12.90 -13.22 -8.35
C LEU A 474 -13.90 -13.62 -7.25
N LYS A 475 -13.57 -13.34 -6.00
CA LYS A 475 -14.42 -13.61 -4.83
C LYS A 475 -14.40 -12.42 -3.90
N ALA A 476 -15.51 -12.19 -3.23
CA ALA A 476 -15.62 -11.22 -2.15
C ALA A 476 -16.40 -11.83 -0.98
N GLN A 477 -16.12 -11.35 0.23
CA GLN A 477 -16.71 -11.87 1.46
C GLN A 477 -16.84 -10.75 2.48
N PHE A 478 -17.72 -10.97 3.46
CA PHE A 478 -17.73 -10.23 4.70
C PHE A 478 -17.17 -11.12 5.80
N TYR A 479 -16.26 -10.61 6.58
CA TYR A 479 -15.88 -11.19 7.86
C TYR A 479 -16.64 -10.46 8.98
N ASP A 480 -17.27 -11.23 9.84
CA ASP A 480 -17.97 -10.76 11.02
C ASP A 480 -17.08 -11.03 12.24
N PRO A 481 -16.47 -9.97 12.86
CA PRO A 481 -15.55 -10.16 13.98
C PRO A 481 -16.21 -10.65 15.28
N GLU A 482 -17.53 -10.48 15.43
CA GLU A 482 -18.27 -10.96 16.59
C GLU A 482 -18.59 -12.46 16.46
N ALA A 483 -19.04 -12.86 15.27
CA ALA A 483 -19.35 -14.26 14.97
C ALA A 483 -18.11 -15.11 14.65
N ASP A 484 -16.97 -14.49 14.33
CA ASP A 484 -15.73 -15.11 13.83
C ASP A 484 -16.01 -15.99 12.60
N GLU A 485 -16.72 -15.45 11.61
CA GLU A 485 -17.09 -16.20 10.40
C GLU A 485 -17.05 -15.33 9.12
N PHE A 486 -16.77 -15.99 7.99
CA PHE A 486 -16.92 -15.39 6.66
C PHE A 486 -18.29 -15.70 6.06
N ARG A 487 -18.90 -14.68 5.47
CA ARG A 487 -20.10 -14.78 4.64
C ARG A 487 -19.80 -14.31 3.21
N PRO A 488 -20.31 -14.98 2.16
CA PRO A 488 -20.06 -14.55 0.79
C PRO A 488 -20.69 -13.18 0.49
N ALA A 489 -19.99 -12.37 -0.30
CA ALA A 489 -20.49 -11.17 -0.96
C ALA A 489 -20.63 -11.43 -2.47
N ALA A 490 -21.24 -10.48 -3.21
CA ALA A 490 -21.27 -10.56 -4.66
C ALA A 490 -19.86 -10.56 -5.25
N ALA A 491 -19.60 -11.46 -6.18
CA ALA A 491 -18.29 -11.60 -6.80
C ALA A 491 -17.97 -10.37 -7.68
N PRO A 492 -16.73 -9.81 -7.60
CA PRO A 492 -16.28 -8.75 -8.50
C PRO A 492 -16.18 -9.27 -9.94
N THR A 493 -16.24 -8.36 -10.91
CA THR A 493 -16.10 -8.68 -12.34
C THR A 493 -14.70 -8.38 -12.88
N VAL A 494 -13.92 -7.61 -12.12
CA VAL A 494 -12.56 -7.20 -12.46
C VAL A 494 -11.57 -7.87 -11.51
N GLY A 495 -10.50 -8.45 -12.06
CA GLY A 495 -9.38 -8.99 -11.27
C GLY A 495 -8.59 -7.85 -10.62
N ARG A 496 -8.32 -8.00 -9.32
CA ARG A 496 -7.52 -7.06 -8.53
C ARG A 496 -6.43 -7.83 -7.82
N ASN A 497 -5.18 -7.54 -8.13
CA ASN A 497 -4.04 -8.21 -7.48
C ASN A 497 -2.98 -7.18 -7.04
N TYR A 498 -1.74 -7.29 -7.49
CA TYR A 498 -0.67 -6.35 -7.17
C TYR A 498 -1.02 -4.93 -7.65
N HIS A 499 -0.66 -3.89 -6.89
CA HIS A 499 -1.06 -2.50 -7.13
C HIS A 499 -2.59 -2.35 -7.26
N SER A 500 -3.32 -2.93 -6.32
CA SER A 500 -4.77 -2.72 -6.23
C SER A 500 -5.16 -2.19 -4.85
N GLU A 501 -6.15 -1.32 -4.82
CA GLU A 501 -6.61 -0.61 -3.65
C GLU A 501 -8.12 -0.74 -3.49
N ALA A 502 -8.58 -0.71 -2.24
CA ALA A 502 -9.99 -0.62 -1.91
C ALA A 502 -10.19 0.31 -0.70
N LEU A 503 -11.21 1.16 -0.75
CA LEU A 503 -11.52 2.07 0.34
C LEU A 503 -13.03 2.31 0.51
N LEU A 504 -13.41 2.65 1.76
CA LEU A 504 -14.76 3.06 2.10
C LEU A 504 -15.02 4.49 1.64
N LEU A 505 -16.13 4.70 0.92
CA LEU A 505 -16.60 6.02 0.51
C LEU A 505 -17.51 6.67 1.59
N PRO A 506 -17.66 8.00 1.59
CA PRO A 506 -18.53 8.70 2.55
C PRO A 506 -20.00 8.31 2.48
N ASP A 507 -20.46 7.76 1.39
CA ASP A 507 -21.82 7.25 1.23
C ASP A 507 -22.01 5.81 1.74
N GLY A 508 -20.93 5.16 2.21
CA GLY A 508 -20.94 3.80 2.75
C GLY A 508 -20.71 2.70 1.71
N ARG A 509 -20.44 3.05 0.44
CA ARG A 509 -20.02 2.09 -0.59
C ARG A 509 -18.51 1.87 -0.53
N VAL A 510 -18.02 0.85 -1.22
CA VAL A 510 -16.59 0.56 -1.36
C VAL A 510 -16.16 0.79 -2.80
N ALA A 511 -15.09 1.56 -2.99
CA ALA A 511 -14.46 1.73 -4.30
C ALA A 511 -13.21 0.85 -4.41
N THR A 512 -12.96 0.27 -5.59
CA THR A 512 -11.76 -0.51 -5.89
C THR A 512 -11.08 0.00 -7.15
N PHE A 513 -9.74 0.01 -7.12
CA PHE A 513 -8.89 0.61 -8.14
C PHE A 513 -7.70 -0.29 -8.46
N GLY A 514 -7.00 0.02 -9.54
CA GLY A 514 -5.71 -0.56 -9.87
C GLY A 514 -5.78 -2.05 -10.19
N SER A 515 -4.73 -2.60 -10.45
CA SER A 515 -4.20 -3.95 -10.58
C SER A 515 -3.13 -3.97 -11.66
N ASP A 516 -2.00 -4.55 -11.35
CA ASP A 516 -0.85 -4.66 -12.24
C ASP A 516 -0.43 -6.14 -12.36
N PRO A 517 -1.20 -6.92 -13.15
CA PRO A 517 -0.89 -8.33 -13.36
C PRO A 517 0.38 -8.46 -14.21
N LEU A 518 1.35 -9.26 -13.75
CA LEU A 518 2.58 -9.50 -14.48
C LEU A 518 2.34 -10.20 -15.83
N PHE A 519 1.33 -11.08 -15.88
CA PHE A 519 1.01 -11.85 -17.09
C PHE A 519 -0.45 -11.72 -17.51
N GLY A 520 -0.65 -11.55 -18.81
CA GLY A 520 -1.97 -11.44 -19.44
C GLY A 520 -2.55 -12.76 -19.96
N ASP A 521 -1.85 -13.90 -19.81
CA ASP A 521 -2.29 -15.22 -20.23
C ASP A 521 -1.84 -16.33 -19.28
N ARG A 522 -2.45 -17.50 -19.42
CA ARG A 522 -2.20 -18.64 -18.53
C ARG A 522 -0.80 -19.22 -18.65
N ASP A 523 -0.16 -19.09 -19.80
CA ASP A 523 1.14 -19.71 -20.11
C ASP A 523 2.30 -18.73 -19.83
N ASN A 524 2.00 -17.54 -19.26
CA ASN A 524 2.95 -16.48 -18.94
C ASN A 524 3.78 -16.02 -20.16
N THR A 525 3.17 -15.99 -21.33
CA THR A 525 3.84 -15.66 -22.60
C THR A 525 3.57 -14.22 -23.05
N ARG A 526 2.64 -13.53 -22.44
CA ARG A 526 2.25 -12.15 -22.76
C ARG A 526 2.24 -11.33 -21.50
N MET A 527 2.92 -10.19 -21.54
CA MET A 527 2.87 -9.21 -20.45
C MET A 527 1.42 -8.82 -20.13
N GLY A 528 1.14 -8.62 -18.87
CA GLY A 528 -0.11 -8.07 -18.38
C GLY A 528 -0.33 -6.63 -18.85
N SER A 529 -1.50 -6.12 -18.61
CA SER A 529 -1.82 -4.70 -18.77
C SER A 529 -2.43 -4.20 -17.48
N PHE A 530 -2.19 -2.94 -17.15
CA PHE A 530 -2.79 -2.30 -15.99
C PHE A 530 -4.32 -2.32 -16.09
N GLU A 531 -4.95 -2.47 -14.94
CA GLU A 531 -6.40 -2.38 -14.80
C GLU A 531 -6.78 -0.96 -14.35
N ASP A 532 -7.26 -0.17 -15.26
CA ASP A 532 -7.60 1.24 -15.07
C ASP A 532 -9.09 1.48 -14.79
N ARG A 533 -9.91 0.41 -14.74
CA ARG A 533 -11.33 0.51 -14.39
C ARG A 533 -11.51 0.69 -12.89
N VAL A 534 -12.47 1.53 -12.52
CA VAL A 534 -12.94 1.68 -11.15
C VAL A 534 -14.22 0.86 -10.99
N GLU A 535 -14.32 0.04 -9.93
CA GLU A 535 -15.57 -0.63 -9.56
C GLU A 535 -16.06 -0.11 -8.22
N ILE A 536 -17.37 0.04 -8.10
CA ILE A 536 -18.04 0.39 -6.85
C ILE A 536 -18.83 -0.82 -6.35
N TYR A 537 -18.54 -1.25 -5.14
CA TYR A 537 -19.35 -2.24 -4.45
C TYR A 537 -20.38 -1.55 -3.56
N THR A 538 -21.66 -1.88 -3.76
CA THR A 538 -22.77 -1.41 -2.93
C THR A 538 -23.16 -2.54 -1.96
N PRO A 539 -22.86 -2.39 -0.65
CA PRO A 539 -23.16 -3.40 0.36
C PRO A 539 -24.66 -3.66 0.54
N PRO A 540 -25.04 -4.81 1.14
CA PRO A 540 -26.44 -5.15 1.42
C PRO A 540 -27.22 -4.11 2.22
N TYR A 541 -26.56 -3.39 3.13
CA TYR A 541 -27.20 -2.35 3.93
C TYR A 541 -27.57 -1.09 3.12
N LEU A 542 -27.17 -0.99 1.85
CA LEU A 542 -27.55 0.08 0.91
C LEU A 542 -28.42 -0.45 -0.24
N GLN A 543 -29.11 -1.59 -0.08
CA GLN A 543 -29.95 -2.14 -1.11
C GLN A 543 -31.44 -1.96 -0.82
N GLY A 544 -32.21 -1.68 -1.88
CA GLY A 544 -33.67 -1.56 -1.82
C GLY A 544 -34.15 -0.49 -0.82
N ASP A 545 -35.20 -0.82 -0.07
CA ASP A 545 -35.84 0.10 0.90
C ASP A 545 -34.88 0.63 1.97
N ARG A 546 -33.79 -0.09 2.28
CA ARG A 546 -32.77 0.35 3.26
C ARG A 546 -32.04 1.59 2.77
N ALA A 547 -31.67 1.63 1.49
CA ALA A 547 -31.00 2.79 0.89
C ALA A 547 -31.87 4.06 0.96
N GLU A 548 -33.19 3.92 0.75
CA GLU A 548 -34.14 5.04 0.76
C GLU A 548 -34.48 5.53 2.18
N ASN A 549 -34.29 4.67 3.19
CA ASN A 549 -34.67 4.93 4.59
C ASN A 549 -33.47 5.03 5.54
N ARG A 550 -32.31 5.43 5.06
CA ARG A 550 -31.13 5.66 5.89
C ARG A 550 -31.39 6.69 6.98
N PRO A 551 -30.79 6.53 8.19
CA PRO A 551 -30.76 7.61 9.16
C PRO A 551 -30.11 8.86 8.57
N VAL A 552 -30.63 10.04 8.91
CA VAL A 552 -30.12 11.32 8.42
C VAL A 552 -29.58 12.13 9.59
N LEU A 553 -28.29 12.48 9.54
CA LEU A 553 -27.67 13.46 10.41
C LEU A 553 -27.76 14.84 9.75
N GLY A 554 -28.33 15.81 10.46
CA GLY A 554 -28.40 17.22 10.03
C GLY A 554 -27.19 18.02 10.50
N GLU A 555 -27.40 19.29 10.84
CA GLU A 555 -26.32 20.16 11.32
C GLU A 555 -25.71 19.63 12.62
N GLY A 556 -24.37 19.67 12.70
CA GLY A 556 -23.58 19.27 13.85
C GLY A 556 -22.19 19.92 13.83
N PRO A 557 -21.36 19.70 14.86
CA PRO A 557 -20.04 20.29 14.94
C PRO A 557 -19.09 19.64 13.93
N GLY A 558 -18.33 20.45 13.18
CA GLY A 558 -17.24 19.98 12.34
C GLY A 558 -15.96 19.65 13.13
N HIS A 559 -15.93 19.88 14.44
CA HIS A 559 -14.79 19.64 15.32
C HIS A 559 -15.26 19.23 16.71
N VAL A 560 -14.58 18.25 17.30
CA VAL A 560 -14.82 17.77 18.66
C VAL A 560 -13.47 17.47 19.34
N ALA A 561 -13.34 17.85 20.60
CA ALA A 561 -12.14 17.49 21.38
C ALA A 561 -12.15 16.00 21.76
N PRO A 562 -10.99 15.36 21.97
CA PRO A 562 -10.91 14.04 22.59
C PRO A 562 -11.68 14.02 23.92
N GLY A 563 -12.47 12.97 24.17
CA GLY A 563 -13.38 12.89 25.33
C GLY A 563 -14.64 13.77 25.23
N GLY A 564 -14.77 14.58 24.18
CA GLY A 564 -15.89 15.50 23.97
C GLY A 564 -17.11 14.82 23.35
N THR A 565 -18.20 15.61 23.30
CA THR A 565 -19.49 15.17 22.73
C THR A 565 -19.84 16.03 21.53
N ALA A 566 -20.22 15.37 20.43
CA ALA A 566 -20.72 15.98 19.21
C ALA A 566 -22.22 15.75 19.09
N THR A 567 -23.02 16.83 19.05
CA THR A 567 -24.48 16.75 18.94
C THR A 567 -24.93 17.15 17.55
N PHE A 568 -25.74 16.30 16.93
CA PHE A 568 -26.28 16.50 15.57
C PHE A 568 -27.79 16.60 15.62
N ALA A 569 -28.33 17.56 14.89
CA ALA A 569 -29.79 17.65 14.69
C ALA A 569 -30.24 16.45 13.83
N THR A 570 -31.35 15.81 14.19
CA THR A 570 -31.90 14.70 13.40
C THR A 570 -33.36 14.45 13.73
N GLY A 571 -34.15 14.11 12.70
CA GLY A 571 -35.51 13.57 12.90
C GLY A 571 -35.50 12.07 13.29
N ASP A 572 -34.36 11.40 13.17
CA ASP A 572 -34.19 9.95 13.33
C ASP A 572 -33.59 9.54 14.69
N ALA A 573 -33.52 10.47 15.68
CA ALA A 573 -32.88 10.23 16.98
C ALA A 573 -33.30 8.90 17.63
N GLY A 574 -34.59 8.56 17.58
CA GLY A 574 -35.10 7.31 18.15
C GLY A 574 -34.82 6.04 17.34
N ARG A 575 -34.27 6.18 16.14
CA ARG A 575 -33.87 5.05 15.28
C ARG A 575 -32.38 4.76 15.36
N ILE A 576 -31.55 5.76 15.66
CA ILE A 576 -30.10 5.65 15.74
C ILE A 576 -29.75 4.89 17.03
N THR A 577 -29.12 3.71 16.85
CA THR A 577 -28.75 2.84 17.97
C THR A 577 -27.24 2.76 18.16
N GLU A 578 -26.46 3.01 17.10
CA GLU A 578 -25.00 2.92 17.09
C GLU A 578 -24.38 4.05 16.29
N ALA A 579 -23.11 4.33 16.55
CA ALA A 579 -22.33 5.25 15.75
C ALA A 579 -20.86 4.88 15.74
N ARG A 580 -20.20 5.20 14.63
CA ARG A 580 -18.78 4.92 14.40
C ARG A 580 -18.07 6.16 13.86
N LEU A 581 -16.88 6.43 14.40
CA LEU A 581 -15.89 7.24 13.71
C LEU A 581 -14.98 6.33 12.89
N MET A 582 -14.99 6.51 11.57
CA MET A 582 -14.18 5.76 10.63
C MET A 582 -13.05 6.67 10.12
N ARG A 583 -11.78 6.26 10.32
CA ARG A 583 -10.67 7.02 9.77
C ARG A 583 -10.64 6.83 8.26
N PRO A 584 -10.49 7.92 7.46
CA PRO A 584 -10.39 7.79 6.00
C PRO A 584 -9.20 6.93 5.61
N SER A 585 -9.41 6.02 4.67
CA SER A 585 -8.36 5.14 4.16
C SER A 585 -7.32 5.89 3.35
N ALA A 586 -6.05 5.51 3.56
CA ALA A 586 -4.92 5.84 2.71
C ALA A 586 -4.18 4.52 2.43
N VAL A 587 -4.48 3.91 1.29
CA VAL A 587 -4.12 2.53 0.97
C VAL A 587 -3.13 2.44 -0.18
N THR A 588 -2.18 1.52 -0.07
CA THR A 588 -1.26 1.12 -1.13
C THR A 588 -0.92 -0.36 -0.99
N HIS A 589 -0.79 -1.08 -2.11
CA HIS A 589 -0.38 -2.49 -2.11
C HIS A 589 -1.24 -3.36 -1.17
N THR A 590 -2.55 -3.08 -1.10
CA THR A 590 -3.53 -3.70 -0.19
C THR A 590 -3.28 -3.44 1.31
N THR A 591 -2.30 -2.60 1.65
CA THR A 591 -1.96 -2.23 3.03
C THR A 591 -2.56 -0.87 3.37
N ASP A 592 -3.38 -0.83 4.43
CA ASP A 592 -3.95 0.38 5.02
C ASP A 592 -3.76 0.32 6.54
N VAL A 593 -2.73 1.01 7.03
CA VAL A 593 -2.43 1.06 8.47
C VAL A 593 -3.21 2.13 9.22
N GLU A 594 -3.95 2.95 8.48
CA GLU A 594 -4.72 4.07 9.01
C GLU A 594 -6.18 3.72 9.32
N GLN A 595 -6.79 2.77 8.57
CA GLN A 595 -8.21 2.48 8.73
C GLN A 595 -8.52 1.93 10.13
N ARG A 596 -9.55 2.47 10.74
CA ARG A 596 -10.10 1.99 12.01
C ARG A 596 -11.54 2.41 12.17
N SER A 597 -12.31 1.59 12.86
CA SER A 597 -13.69 1.88 13.28
C SER A 597 -13.71 2.08 14.81
N ILE A 598 -14.11 3.24 15.26
CA ILE A 598 -14.15 3.61 16.67
C ILE A 598 -15.59 3.73 17.10
N ARG A 599 -16.01 2.88 18.04
CA ARG A 599 -17.36 2.90 18.61
C ARG A 599 -17.57 4.14 19.47
N LEU A 600 -18.68 4.84 19.27
CA LEU A 600 -19.08 6.01 20.04
C LEU A 600 -20.21 5.69 21.03
N GLY A 601 -20.24 6.39 22.16
CA GLY A 601 -21.45 6.46 22.99
C GLY A 601 -22.54 7.23 22.26
N VAL A 602 -23.80 6.75 22.31
CA VAL A 602 -24.95 7.35 21.63
C VAL A 602 -26.01 7.74 22.66
N GLU A 603 -26.42 9.00 22.65
CA GLU A 603 -27.50 9.51 23.48
C GLU A 603 -28.55 10.21 22.61
N ALA A 604 -29.76 9.62 22.53
CA ALA A 604 -30.86 10.19 21.77
C ALA A 604 -31.60 11.26 22.58
N GLY A 605 -31.77 12.45 22.00
CA GLY A 605 -32.55 13.57 22.53
C GLY A 605 -33.81 13.86 21.71
N GLU A 606 -34.51 14.93 22.02
CA GLU A 606 -35.68 15.38 21.23
C GLU A 606 -35.21 16.19 20.01
N GLY A 607 -35.21 15.55 18.83
CA GLY A 607 -34.77 16.16 17.57
C GLY A 607 -33.25 16.23 17.39
N GLU A 608 -32.50 15.55 18.25
CA GLU A 608 -31.02 15.53 18.20
C GLU A 608 -30.46 14.19 18.70
N VAL A 609 -29.23 13.91 18.34
CA VAL A 609 -28.45 12.78 18.86
C VAL A 609 -27.04 13.25 19.22
N ALA A 610 -26.56 12.81 20.37
CA ALA A 610 -25.21 13.13 20.85
C ALA A 610 -24.31 11.91 20.80
N PHE A 611 -23.08 12.12 20.35
CA PHE A 611 -22.03 11.09 20.21
C PHE A 611 -20.83 11.45 21.06
N THR A 612 -20.41 10.56 21.95
CA THR A 612 -19.24 10.78 22.81
C THR A 612 -18.02 10.10 22.21
N VAL A 613 -16.98 10.90 21.94
CA VAL A 613 -15.69 10.46 21.38
C VAL A 613 -14.79 9.99 22.53
N PRO A 614 -14.04 8.87 22.38
CA PRO A 614 -13.04 8.45 23.36
C PRO A 614 -11.95 9.52 23.59
N GLU A 615 -11.37 9.53 24.79
CA GLU A 615 -10.35 10.51 25.19
C GLU A 615 -8.93 10.13 24.71
N ASP A 616 -8.65 8.84 24.55
CA ASP A 616 -7.31 8.31 24.23
C ASP A 616 -6.88 8.66 22.80
N PRO A 617 -5.83 9.49 22.60
CA PRO A 617 -5.38 9.89 21.27
C PRO A 617 -4.66 8.76 20.51
N SER A 618 -4.27 7.67 21.17
CA SER A 618 -3.75 6.50 20.48
C SER A 618 -4.85 5.63 19.89
N LEU A 619 -6.05 5.69 20.45
CA LEU A 619 -7.25 5.07 19.89
C LEU A 619 -7.88 5.95 18.81
N VAL A 620 -7.93 7.27 19.06
CA VAL A 620 -8.50 8.30 18.16
C VAL A 620 -7.40 9.31 17.80
N PRO A 621 -6.42 8.95 16.96
CA PRO A 621 -5.38 9.90 16.54
C PRO A 621 -5.97 11.20 16.01
N PRO A 622 -5.34 12.37 16.26
CA PRO A 622 -5.83 13.65 15.76
C PRO A 622 -6.03 13.61 14.23
N GLY A 623 -7.13 14.18 13.76
CA GLY A 623 -7.42 14.24 12.34
C GLY A 623 -8.89 14.22 11.99
N TRP A 624 -9.20 14.02 10.72
CA TRP A 624 -10.54 13.98 10.19
C TRP A 624 -11.09 12.55 10.16
N TYR A 625 -12.39 12.44 10.43
CA TYR A 625 -13.11 11.17 10.48
C TYR A 625 -14.44 11.28 9.76
N MET A 626 -14.89 10.18 9.21
CA MET A 626 -16.25 9.94 8.77
C MET A 626 -17.06 9.42 9.96
N LEU A 627 -18.04 10.20 10.42
CA LEU A 627 -18.99 9.77 11.44
C LEU A 627 -20.21 9.17 10.75
N PHE A 628 -20.45 7.88 10.98
CA PHE A 628 -21.65 7.17 10.56
C PHE A 628 -22.54 6.90 11.78
N ALA A 629 -23.83 7.19 11.64
CA ALA A 629 -24.88 6.80 12.59
C ALA A 629 -25.67 5.64 11.99
N THR A 630 -25.91 4.58 12.75
CA THR A 630 -26.49 3.33 12.26
C THR A 630 -27.78 3.01 12.99
N ASP A 631 -28.80 2.55 12.28
CA ASP A 631 -30.05 2.10 12.88
C ASP A 631 -29.97 0.64 13.37
N ALA A 632 -31.04 0.16 14.00
CA ALA A 632 -31.12 -1.20 14.54
C ALA A 632 -31.03 -2.30 13.48
N GLU A 633 -31.30 -2.00 12.23
CA GLU A 633 -31.16 -2.89 11.08
C GLU A 633 -29.74 -2.89 10.51
N GLY A 634 -28.81 -2.10 11.07
CA GLY A 634 -27.44 -1.93 10.60
C GLY A 634 -27.34 -1.08 9.32
N THR A 635 -28.31 -0.19 9.07
CA THR A 635 -28.25 0.76 7.93
C THR A 635 -27.55 2.04 8.37
N PRO A 636 -26.38 2.39 7.77
CA PRO A 636 -25.66 3.59 8.14
C PRO A 636 -26.25 4.85 7.48
N SER A 637 -26.09 6.00 8.12
CA SER A 637 -26.25 7.32 7.49
C SER A 637 -25.20 7.53 6.38
N GLU A 638 -25.32 8.59 5.59
CA GLU A 638 -24.12 9.16 4.97
C GLU A 638 -23.19 9.70 6.04
N ALA A 639 -21.89 9.75 5.73
CA ALA A 639 -20.88 10.22 6.67
C ALA A 639 -21.01 11.72 6.93
N SER A 640 -20.95 12.11 8.20
CA SER A 640 -20.68 13.49 8.59
C SER A 640 -19.18 13.63 8.90
N TRP A 641 -18.51 14.60 8.27
CA TRP A 641 -17.10 14.83 8.52
C TRP A 641 -16.88 15.56 9.84
N VAL A 642 -16.08 14.97 10.72
CA VAL A 642 -15.75 15.53 12.04
C VAL A 642 -14.24 15.48 12.25
N ARG A 643 -13.63 16.59 12.64
CA ARG A 643 -12.24 16.66 13.07
C ARG A 643 -12.17 16.37 14.58
N VAL A 644 -11.26 15.48 14.97
CA VAL A 644 -10.92 15.20 16.38
C VAL A 644 -9.50 15.72 16.67
N GLY A 645 -9.37 16.50 17.76
CA GLY A 645 -8.07 17.06 18.21
C GLY A 645 -7.73 18.44 17.71
#